data_64d15aa2d2fb4f95a162bdcdb3ef7edd
#
_entry.id   64d15aa2d2fb4f95a162bdcdb3ef7edd
#
_cell.length_a   1.000
_cell.length_b   1.000
_cell.length_c   1.000
_cell.angle_alpha   90.00
_cell.angle_beta   90.00
_cell.angle_gamma   90.00
#
_symmetry.space_group_name_H-M   'P 1'
#
loop_
_entity.id
_entity.type
_entity.pdbx_description
1 polymer ?
#
loop_
_entity_poly.entity_id
_entity_poly.type
_entity_poly.pdbx_seq_one_letter_code
_entity_poly.pdbx_strand_id
1 'polypeptide(L)'
;MLWQADERAAPVTKRSVTIGLLCALLISGLGYFHDCVINADAYIMLVPHLMPHAVYGGLLLLVGLNPLLRRLRWQPLAGRELAVITGLSLLACSVPFYGLVHCWPSALMFPHHSYRLSPGWQREQILDLVPAFMLADVNSERGTDALTGYVAGMSRGQGHIAWREVPWDIWIKPLAFWVPLVLSISVATLALAVVVNRQWSRHEQLPYPIAKFTALLFPDHPECVLRKRSFRVGLGLVLGIHMVNYFQAWWPDILVPVRLALDFRALVPLFEPVTYGDGWALFTPRVMFTVIGIAYFFASDVSLSLAITPYVVCYVVGVLSSYGFQVTRGFSMFNNATVFVYAGAYLGIVLMVLYTGRYFYGNLLRQGLALPCQERAEPHLVWSMRAFLLFTAFFYILLCYTGVDWLLSLYYTLMALVVFIAVSRAVAEAGGFYIGTWIMPGAVAWGLLGSQALGPTALATMVMVSIIVLVGPGWAPMAFGVQALKLAELGNVRPGRMGALCIGVLVLCVAVALPATIYWQHDQGLVQASSGWARYTPRLPFDQGLIMKEQLTSVGVLDQAEAVRGLGRLALAKPSGAFVTAFAIGLGLTLLTASLRLRFPWWPLHPLAFFFLNSHQGQRVAFSLLIGWAIKTAICRYGGEMLYQKGKPLMAGVIAGEMLAGTLPILVGAVYYVTPASVL
;
A
#
# COMPACT_ATOMS: atom_id res chain seq x y z
N MET A 1 33.62 9.14 -9.40
CA MET A 1 33.08 7.89 -10.00
C MET A 1 31.58 7.64 -9.71
N LEU A 2 30.84 8.62 -9.16
CA LEU A 2 29.43 8.50 -8.79
C LEU A 2 28.45 8.45 -10.00
N TRP A 3 28.88 8.83 -11.19
CA TRP A 3 28.03 9.14 -12.34
C TRP A 3 28.35 8.37 -13.62
N GLN A 4 29.09 7.25 -13.57
CA GLN A 4 29.35 6.46 -14.78
C GLN A 4 28.06 5.85 -15.33
N ALA A 5 27.79 6.12 -16.61
CA ALA A 5 26.65 5.57 -17.34
C ALA A 5 26.74 4.05 -17.41
N ASP A 6 25.58 3.39 -17.32
CA ASP A 6 25.46 1.93 -17.38
C ASP A 6 25.50 1.47 -18.85
N GLU A 7 26.68 1.36 -19.41
CA GLU A 7 26.89 0.97 -20.82
C GLU A 7 26.38 -0.43 -21.16
N ARG A 8 26.11 -1.28 -20.15
CA ARG A 8 25.67 -2.68 -20.34
C ARG A 8 24.16 -2.89 -20.36
N ALA A 9 23.37 -1.85 -20.08
CA ALA A 9 21.92 -2.00 -20.00
C ALA A 9 21.26 -2.12 -21.38
N ALA A 10 20.58 -3.23 -21.61
CA ALA A 10 19.90 -3.51 -22.87
C ALA A 10 18.61 -2.67 -23.07
N PRO A 11 18.20 -2.38 -24.31
CA PRO A 11 16.94 -1.72 -24.61
C PRO A 11 15.75 -2.62 -24.26
N VAL A 12 14.64 -2.00 -23.85
CA VAL A 12 13.37 -2.69 -23.63
C VAL A 12 12.84 -3.23 -24.96
N THR A 13 12.40 -4.49 -25.00
CA THR A 13 11.84 -5.10 -26.22
C THR A 13 10.38 -4.71 -26.39
N LYS A 14 9.91 -4.52 -27.63
CA LYS A 14 8.49 -4.25 -27.93
C LYS A 14 7.59 -5.35 -27.35
N ARG A 15 8.02 -6.62 -27.47
CA ARG A 15 7.31 -7.79 -26.95
C ARG A 15 7.07 -7.70 -25.44
N SER A 16 8.10 -7.36 -24.64
CA SER A 16 7.94 -7.25 -23.20
C SER A 16 7.02 -6.10 -22.78
N VAL A 17 7.06 -4.99 -23.52
CA VAL A 17 6.13 -3.87 -23.27
C VAL A 17 4.70 -4.26 -23.60
N THR A 18 4.47 -4.89 -24.76
CA THR A 18 3.11 -5.30 -25.16
C THR A 18 2.51 -6.30 -24.17
N ILE A 19 3.26 -7.34 -23.81
CA ILE A 19 2.77 -8.34 -22.82
C ILE A 19 2.56 -7.68 -21.45
N GLY A 20 3.50 -6.84 -21.00
CA GLY A 20 3.39 -6.13 -19.72
C GLY A 20 2.19 -5.18 -19.67
N LEU A 21 1.90 -4.46 -20.75
CA LEU A 21 0.71 -3.62 -20.88
C LEU A 21 -0.58 -4.43 -20.86
N LEU A 22 -0.64 -5.56 -21.59
CA LEU A 22 -1.80 -6.45 -21.55
C LEU A 22 -2.06 -6.98 -20.13
N CYS A 23 -1.03 -7.46 -19.45
CA CYS A 23 -1.15 -7.89 -18.05
C CYS A 23 -1.63 -6.74 -17.15
N ALA A 24 -1.08 -5.54 -17.32
CA ALA A 24 -1.45 -4.37 -16.53
C ALA A 24 -2.92 -3.97 -16.75
N LEU A 25 -3.38 -3.98 -18.00
CA LEU A 25 -4.78 -3.66 -18.36
C LEU A 25 -5.75 -4.73 -17.85
N LEU A 26 -5.39 -6.01 -17.95
CA LEU A 26 -6.19 -7.10 -17.38
C LEU A 26 -6.30 -6.99 -15.84
N ILE A 27 -5.19 -6.75 -15.15
CA ILE A 27 -5.18 -6.54 -13.70
C ILE A 27 -6.06 -5.35 -13.33
N SER A 28 -5.96 -4.24 -14.05
CA SER A 28 -6.69 -3.01 -13.75
C SER A 28 -8.19 -3.12 -14.06
N GLY A 29 -8.57 -3.78 -15.15
CA GLY A 29 -9.96 -3.93 -15.55
C GLY A 29 -10.71 -5.01 -14.78
N LEU A 30 -10.02 -6.11 -14.43
CA LEU A 30 -10.63 -7.27 -13.76
C LEU A 30 -10.40 -7.30 -12.25
N GLY A 31 -9.48 -6.49 -11.71
CA GLY A 31 -9.11 -6.54 -10.30
C GLY A 31 -10.30 -6.30 -9.36
N TYR A 32 -11.09 -5.25 -9.60
CA TYR A 32 -12.27 -4.96 -8.79
C TYR A 32 -13.35 -6.04 -8.95
N PHE A 33 -13.61 -6.45 -10.18
CA PHE A 33 -14.57 -7.51 -10.49
C PHE A 33 -14.25 -8.82 -9.77
N HIS A 34 -12.99 -9.27 -9.86
CA HIS A 34 -12.56 -10.48 -9.18
C HIS A 34 -12.68 -10.37 -7.66
N ASP A 35 -12.13 -9.30 -7.08
CA ASP A 35 -11.98 -9.19 -5.62
C ASP A 35 -13.28 -8.80 -4.89
N CYS A 36 -14.26 -8.19 -5.59
CA CYS A 36 -15.49 -7.72 -5.01
C CYS A 36 -16.74 -8.45 -5.51
N VAL A 37 -16.77 -8.88 -6.78
CA VAL A 37 -17.96 -9.47 -7.38
C VAL A 37 -17.91 -11.00 -7.34
N ILE A 38 -16.77 -11.59 -7.77
CA ILE A 38 -16.62 -13.06 -7.77
C ILE A 38 -16.30 -13.59 -6.38
N ASN A 39 -15.33 -12.96 -5.69
CA ASN A 39 -14.73 -13.51 -4.49
C ASN A 39 -14.82 -12.55 -3.31
N ALA A 40 -15.77 -12.81 -2.43
CA ALA A 40 -15.90 -12.10 -1.17
C ALA A 40 -14.90 -12.59 -0.09
N ASP A 41 -14.11 -13.63 -0.35
CA ASP A 41 -13.17 -14.14 0.64
C ASP A 41 -11.85 -13.36 0.64
N ALA A 42 -11.62 -12.63 1.74
CA ALA A 42 -10.51 -11.71 1.94
C ALA A 42 -9.10 -12.34 1.86
N TYR A 43 -8.97 -13.64 1.65
CA TYR A 43 -7.69 -14.34 1.70
C TYR A 43 -7.08 -14.68 0.35
N ILE A 44 -7.87 -14.70 -0.73
CA ILE A 44 -7.42 -14.99 -2.09
C ILE A 44 -7.75 -13.80 -2.98
N MET A 45 -7.20 -12.65 -2.66
CA MET A 45 -7.38 -11.45 -3.47
C MET A 45 -6.35 -11.39 -4.59
N LEU A 46 -6.76 -10.88 -5.75
CA LEU A 46 -5.90 -10.70 -6.92
C LEU A 46 -4.73 -9.77 -6.62
N VAL A 47 -4.96 -8.69 -5.88
CA VAL A 47 -4.09 -7.51 -5.81
C VAL A 47 -3.84 -6.95 -4.39
N PRO A 48 -3.94 -7.66 -3.27
CA PRO A 48 -4.03 -7.00 -1.95
C PRO A 48 -2.71 -6.48 -1.36
N HIS A 49 -1.55 -6.77 -1.92
CA HIS A 49 -0.24 -6.40 -1.36
C HIS A 49 0.90 -6.49 -2.40
N LEU A 50 2.13 -6.13 -1.99
CA LEU A 50 3.32 -6.10 -2.86
C LEU A 50 3.79 -7.47 -3.40
N MET A 51 3.17 -8.55 -2.97
CA MET A 51 3.31 -9.89 -3.56
C MET A 51 1.95 -10.43 -4.03
N PRO A 52 1.32 -9.79 -5.03
CA PRO A 52 0.00 -10.20 -5.50
C PRO A 52 0.05 -11.53 -6.24
N HIS A 53 -0.93 -12.41 -5.95
CA HIS A 53 -1.05 -13.72 -6.59
C HIS A 53 -1.12 -13.62 -8.12
N ALA A 54 -1.84 -12.64 -8.66
CA ALA A 54 -1.92 -12.40 -10.11
C ALA A 54 -0.57 -12.22 -10.78
N VAL A 55 0.35 -11.48 -10.13
CA VAL A 55 1.67 -11.18 -10.71
C VAL A 55 2.62 -12.37 -10.56
N TYR A 56 2.74 -12.91 -9.33
CA TYR A 56 3.71 -13.98 -9.07
C TYR A 56 3.25 -15.33 -9.60
N GLY A 57 1.97 -15.64 -9.49
CA GLY A 57 1.41 -16.81 -10.15
C GLY A 57 1.44 -16.68 -11.69
N GLY A 58 1.10 -15.49 -12.21
CA GLY A 58 1.23 -15.19 -13.63
C GLY A 58 2.67 -15.32 -14.14
N LEU A 59 3.67 -14.84 -13.36
CA LEU A 59 5.09 -15.03 -13.68
C LEU A 59 5.46 -16.52 -13.75
N LEU A 60 5.02 -17.31 -12.77
CA LEU A 60 5.27 -18.76 -12.74
C LEU A 60 4.63 -19.46 -13.95
N LEU A 61 3.42 -19.08 -14.33
CA LEU A 61 2.75 -19.59 -15.52
C LEU A 61 3.48 -19.19 -16.80
N LEU A 62 3.88 -17.92 -16.95
CA LEU A 62 4.65 -17.43 -18.12
C LEU A 62 6.00 -18.17 -18.24
N VAL A 63 6.69 -18.38 -17.14
CA VAL A 63 7.95 -19.17 -17.13
C VAL A 63 7.68 -20.63 -17.46
N GLY A 64 6.57 -21.20 -16.94
CA GLY A 64 6.10 -22.56 -17.27
C GLY A 64 5.73 -22.74 -18.74
N LEU A 65 5.34 -21.68 -19.44
CA LEU A 65 5.06 -21.70 -20.88
C LEU A 65 6.32 -21.73 -21.76
N ASN A 66 7.49 -21.38 -21.25
CA ASN A 66 8.72 -21.35 -22.04
C ASN A 66 9.08 -22.69 -22.74
N PRO A 67 8.90 -23.89 -22.13
CA PRO A 67 9.10 -25.16 -22.83
C PRO A 67 8.14 -25.36 -24.00
N LEU A 68 6.88 -24.93 -23.84
CA LEU A 68 5.86 -24.99 -24.91
C LEU A 68 6.21 -24.03 -26.07
N LEU A 69 6.61 -22.80 -25.76
CA LEU A 69 7.07 -21.84 -26.74
C LEU A 69 8.24 -22.38 -27.58
N ARG A 70 9.19 -23.06 -26.93
CA ARG A 70 10.30 -23.75 -27.63
C ARG A 70 9.81 -24.86 -28.58
N ARG A 71 8.82 -25.67 -28.13
CA ARG A 71 8.22 -26.71 -28.98
C ARG A 71 7.51 -26.12 -30.20
N LEU A 72 6.86 -24.97 -30.04
CA LEU A 72 6.22 -24.21 -31.10
C LEU A 72 7.21 -23.41 -31.97
N ARG A 73 8.53 -23.55 -31.73
CA ARG A 73 9.60 -22.80 -32.42
C ARG A 73 9.53 -21.27 -32.17
N TRP A 74 8.82 -20.85 -31.14
CA TRP A 74 8.78 -19.44 -30.73
C TRP A 74 9.93 -19.16 -29.77
N GLN A 75 10.42 -17.90 -29.74
CA GLN A 75 11.46 -17.51 -28.79
C GLN A 75 10.91 -17.53 -27.38
N PRO A 76 11.58 -18.23 -26.43
CA PRO A 76 11.20 -18.19 -25.02
C PRO A 76 11.35 -16.78 -24.45
N LEU A 77 10.62 -16.48 -23.38
CA LEU A 77 10.75 -15.21 -22.65
C LEU A 77 12.08 -15.21 -21.90
N ALA A 78 12.91 -14.19 -22.19
CA ALA A 78 14.18 -13.96 -21.50
C ALA A 78 13.94 -13.30 -20.13
N GLY A 79 14.89 -13.46 -19.20
CA GLY A 79 14.80 -12.85 -17.87
C GLY A 79 14.60 -11.34 -17.91
N ARG A 80 15.24 -10.63 -18.85
CA ARG A 80 15.03 -9.19 -19.06
C ARG A 80 13.58 -8.85 -19.47
N GLU A 81 12.93 -9.68 -20.28
CA GLU A 81 11.54 -9.47 -20.71
C GLU A 81 10.61 -9.73 -19.54
N LEU A 82 10.85 -10.79 -18.76
CA LEU A 82 10.10 -11.10 -17.57
C LEU A 82 10.25 -10.01 -16.50
N ALA A 83 11.42 -9.39 -16.37
CA ALA A 83 11.63 -8.27 -15.45
C ALA A 83 10.74 -7.06 -15.79
N VAL A 84 10.61 -6.73 -17.09
CA VAL A 84 9.74 -5.64 -17.55
C VAL A 84 8.27 -6.03 -17.36
N ILE A 85 7.84 -7.20 -17.79
CA ILE A 85 6.47 -7.69 -17.67
C ILE A 85 6.04 -7.68 -16.19
N THR A 86 6.84 -8.30 -15.32
CA THR A 86 6.55 -8.38 -13.87
C THR A 86 6.54 -7.00 -13.23
N GLY A 87 7.48 -6.12 -13.59
CA GLY A 87 7.54 -4.76 -13.04
C GLY A 87 6.35 -3.91 -13.41
N LEU A 88 5.87 -3.97 -14.67
CA LEU A 88 4.67 -3.25 -15.10
C LEU A 88 3.39 -3.85 -14.47
N SER A 89 3.32 -5.17 -14.36
CA SER A 89 2.21 -5.86 -13.68
C SER A 89 2.15 -5.54 -12.19
N LEU A 90 3.30 -5.48 -11.51
CA LEU A 90 3.38 -5.05 -10.11
C LEU A 90 2.88 -3.62 -9.94
N LEU A 91 3.31 -2.71 -10.80
CA LEU A 91 2.82 -1.33 -10.73
C LEU A 91 1.31 -1.25 -10.95
N ALA A 92 0.77 -2.00 -11.92
CA ALA A 92 -0.67 -2.04 -12.17
C ALA A 92 -1.46 -2.43 -10.92
N CYS A 93 -0.91 -3.30 -10.06
CA CYS A 93 -1.53 -3.70 -8.80
C CYS A 93 -1.71 -2.55 -7.79
N SER A 94 -1.04 -1.42 -7.97
CA SER A 94 -1.23 -0.24 -7.11
C SER A 94 -2.54 0.51 -7.38
N VAL A 95 -3.29 0.15 -8.42
CA VAL A 95 -4.46 0.95 -8.85
C VAL A 95 -5.79 0.32 -8.47
N PRO A 96 -6.14 -0.94 -8.88
CA PRO A 96 -7.45 -1.50 -8.66
C PRO A 96 -7.69 -1.90 -7.20
N PHE A 97 -8.94 -2.05 -6.85
CA PHE A 97 -9.47 -2.48 -5.57
C PHE A 97 -8.81 -1.81 -4.36
N TYR A 98 -7.94 -2.49 -3.61
CA TYR A 98 -7.24 -1.89 -2.45
C TYR A 98 -6.15 -0.85 -2.82
N GLY A 99 -5.93 -0.59 -4.10
CA GLY A 99 -5.04 0.47 -4.58
C GLY A 99 -5.69 1.85 -4.58
N LEU A 100 -5.29 2.70 -5.52
CA LEU A 100 -5.74 4.10 -5.63
C LEU A 100 -7.26 4.26 -5.77
N VAL A 101 -7.96 3.31 -6.40
CA VAL A 101 -9.42 3.42 -6.62
C VAL A 101 -10.27 2.81 -5.50
N HIS A 102 -9.67 2.29 -4.43
CA HIS A 102 -10.37 1.58 -3.36
C HIS A 102 -11.53 2.35 -2.76
N CYS A 103 -11.24 3.51 -2.21
CA CYS A 103 -12.23 4.35 -1.57
C CYS A 103 -12.64 5.54 -2.45
N TRP A 104 -12.08 5.69 -3.64
CA TRP A 104 -12.24 6.88 -4.43
C TRP A 104 -13.70 7.11 -4.86
N PRO A 105 -14.37 6.23 -5.63
CA PRO A 105 -15.77 6.48 -5.99
C PRO A 105 -16.70 6.55 -4.77
N SER A 106 -16.48 5.70 -3.76
CA SER A 106 -17.29 5.73 -2.56
C SER A 106 -17.13 7.02 -1.74
N ALA A 107 -15.93 7.62 -1.71
CA ALA A 107 -15.71 8.90 -1.05
C ALA A 107 -16.48 10.05 -1.70
N LEU A 108 -16.78 9.95 -3.01
CA LEU A 108 -17.49 10.98 -3.75
C LEU A 108 -19.02 10.84 -3.63
N MET A 109 -19.54 9.62 -3.53
CA MET A 109 -20.99 9.33 -3.62
C MET A 109 -21.61 8.96 -2.27
N PHE A 110 -20.95 8.12 -1.48
CA PHE A 110 -21.52 7.55 -0.25
C PHE A 110 -21.79 8.55 0.88
N PRO A 111 -21.07 9.69 1.02
CA PRO A 111 -21.42 10.72 1.98
C PRO A 111 -22.85 11.23 1.85
N HIS A 112 -23.38 11.36 0.63
CA HIS A 112 -24.77 11.76 0.40
C HIS A 112 -25.79 10.74 0.96
N HIS A 113 -25.50 9.45 0.83
CA HIS A 113 -26.32 8.41 1.44
C HIS A 113 -26.29 8.49 2.97
N SER A 114 -25.09 8.65 3.56
CA SER A 114 -24.95 8.81 5.01
C SER A 114 -25.64 10.07 5.54
N TYR A 115 -25.60 11.16 4.79
CA TYR A 115 -26.29 12.40 5.11
C TYR A 115 -27.79 12.24 5.21
N ARG A 116 -28.40 11.49 4.26
CA ARG A 116 -29.85 11.19 4.29
C ARG A 116 -30.28 10.36 5.51
N LEU A 117 -29.39 9.54 6.04
CA LEU A 117 -29.64 8.64 7.18
C LEU A 117 -29.29 9.24 8.54
N SER A 118 -28.51 10.33 8.59
CA SER A 118 -27.95 10.88 9.82
C SER A 118 -28.56 12.26 10.15
N PRO A 119 -29.55 12.35 11.08
CA PRO A 119 -30.16 13.64 11.42
C PRO A 119 -29.14 14.68 11.95
N GLY A 120 -28.08 14.24 12.64
CA GLY A 120 -27.00 15.13 13.10
C GLY A 120 -26.24 15.78 11.94
N TRP A 121 -25.96 15.00 10.89
CA TRP A 121 -25.33 15.54 9.69
C TRP A 121 -26.22 16.56 8.95
N GLN A 122 -27.53 16.30 8.91
CA GLN A 122 -28.50 17.21 8.28
C GLN A 122 -28.63 18.52 9.05
N ARG A 123 -28.72 18.46 10.39
CA ARG A 123 -28.82 19.65 11.26
C ARG A 123 -27.62 20.55 11.10
N GLU A 124 -26.43 19.98 11.05
CA GLU A 124 -25.17 20.70 10.97
C GLU A 124 -24.72 20.99 9.54
N GLN A 125 -25.51 20.60 8.52
CA GLN A 125 -25.17 20.76 7.08
C GLN A 125 -23.76 20.30 6.78
N ILE A 126 -23.38 19.11 7.27
CA ILE A 126 -21.99 18.64 7.38
C ILE A 126 -21.29 18.48 6.02
N LEU A 127 -22.06 18.28 4.93
CA LEU A 127 -21.49 18.19 3.58
C LEU A 127 -20.84 19.48 3.11
N ASP A 128 -21.24 20.62 3.67
CA ASP A 128 -20.69 21.94 3.33
C ASP A 128 -19.27 22.15 3.86
N LEU A 129 -18.78 21.25 4.73
CA LEU A 129 -17.37 21.23 5.15
C LEU A 129 -16.39 20.90 4.03
N VAL A 130 -16.89 20.39 2.90
CA VAL A 130 -16.06 20.05 1.73
C VAL A 130 -16.61 20.76 0.51
N PRO A 131 -15.76 21.32 -0.36
CA PRO A 131 -16.21 22.00 -1.59
C PRO A 131 -17.10 21.09 -2.45
N ALA A 132 -18.24 21.60 -2.90
CA ALA A 132 -19.25 20.86 -3.63
C ALA A 132 -18.71 20.16 -4.91
N PHE A 133 -17.68 20.72 -5.56
CA PHE A 133 -17.07 20.10 -6.74
C PHE A 133 -16.25 18.83 -6.42
N MET A 134 -15.95 18.58 -5.15
CA MET A 134 -15.25 17.38 -4.71
C MET A 134 -16.21 16.18 -4.52
N LEU A 135 -17.52 16.42 -4.44
CA LEU A 135 -18.55 15.40 -4.27
C LEU A 135 -19.37 15.22 -5.56
N ALA A 136 -20.03 14.07 -5.68
CA ALA A 136 -20.94 13.80 -6.78
C ALA A 136 -22.19 14.71 -6.67
N ASP A 137 -22.73 15.17 -7.81
CA ASP A 137 -23.92 16.01 -7.83
C ASP A 137 -25.18 15.16 -7.80
N VAL A 138 -25.75 14.99 -6.62
CA VAL A 138 -26.95 14.16 -6.40
C VAL A 138 -28.22 14.98 -6.11
N ASN A 139 -28.20 16.30 -6.35
CA ASN A 139 -29.32 17.20 -6.00
C ASN A 139 -30.49 17.16 -7.01
N SER A 140 -30.28 16.60 -8.21
CA SER A 140 -31.32 16.37 -9.20
C SER A 140 -32.08 15.06 -8.95
N GLU A 141 -33.28 14.91 -9.53
CA GLU A 141 -34.01 13.64 -9.51
C GLU A 141 -33.14 12.49 -10.02
N ARG A 142 -32.48 12.69 -11.15
CA ARG A 142 -31.54 11.74 -11.73
C ARG A 142 -30.36 11.43 -10.81
N GLY A 143 -29.86 12.44 -10.06
CA GLY A 143 -28.83 12.25 -9.04
C GLY A 143 -29.30 11.40 -7.87
N THR A 144 -30.56 11.56 -7.47
CA THR A 144 -31.19 10.75 -6.42
C THR A 144 -31.32 9.30 -6.83
N ASP A 145 -31.75 9.02 -8.05
CA ASP A 145 -31.85 7.66 -8.61
C ASP A 145 -30.47 7.02 -8.77
N ALA A 146 -29.49 7.81 -9.22
CA ALA A 146 -28.11 7.35 -9.31
C ALA A 146 -27.50 6.97 -7.96
N LEU A 147 -27.76 7.76 -6.91
CA LEU A 147 -27.31 7.44 -5.56
C LEU A 147 -27.94 6.12 -5.05
N THR A 148 -29.25 5.96 -5.28
CA THR A 148 -29.99 4.76 -4.89
C THR A 148 -29.45 3.55 -5.64
N GLY A 149 -29.25 3.65 -6.97
CA GLY A 149 -28.66 2.62 -7.80
C GLY A 149 -27.22 2.29 -7.40
N TYR A 150 -26.42 3.30 -7.05
CA TYR A 150 -25.04 3.10 -6.58
C TYR A 150 -24.96 2.32 -5.27
N VAL A 151 -25.89 2.56 -4.35
CA VAL A 151 -25.90 1.90 -3.03
C VAL A 151 -26.50 0.49 -3.10
N ALA A 152 -27.64 0.35 -3.77
CA ALA A 152 -28.44 -0.89 -3.79
C ALA A 152 -28.14 -1.81 -4.99
N GLY A 153 -27.54 -1.28 -6.04
CA GLY A 153 -27.36 -1.95 -7.34
C GLY A 153 -28.50 -1.67 -8.32
N MET A 154 -28.14 -1.49 -9.58
CA MET A 154 -29.09 -1.24 -10.66
C MET A 154 -29.51 -2.54 -11.36
N SER A 155 -28.71 -3.60 -11.31
CA SER A 155 -28.97 -4.88 -11.98
C SER A 155 -30.19 -5.63 -11.41
N ARG A 156 -30.58 -5.36 -10.17
CA ARG A 156 -31.70 -6.02 -9.45
C ARG A 156 -31.70 -7.55 -9.55
N GLY A 157 -30.50 -8.14 -9.75
CA GLY A 157 -30.34 -9.59 -9.89
C GLY A 157 -30.78 -10.19 -11.25
N GLN A 158 -31.07 -9.35 -12.24
CA GLN A 158 -31.54 -9.79 -13.58
C GLN A 158 -30.45 -9.70 -14.67
N GLY A 159 -29.21 -9.96 -14.32
CA GLY A 159 -28.06 -9.81 -15.23
C GLY A 159 -27.26 -8.54 -14.96
N HIS A 160 -26.50 -8.08 -15.95
CA HIS A 160 -25.68 -6.88 -15.81
C HIS A 160 -26.29 -5.70 -16.56
N ILE A 161 -26.13 -4.49 -16.00
CA ILE A 161 -26.56 -3.25 -16.66
C ILE A 161 -25.68 -2.96 -17.90
N ALA A 162 -26.24 -2.29 -18.88
CA ALA A 162 -25.43 -1.81 -20.00
C ALA A 162 -24.52 -0.66 -19.55
N TRP A 163 -23.29 -0.58 -20.11
CA TRP A 163 -22.33 0.47 -19.79
C TRP A 163 -22.91 1.90 -19.88
N ARG A 164 -23.86 2.11 -20.81
CA ARG A 164 -24.51 3.41 -21.04
C ARG A 164 -25.56 3.77 -19.99
N GLU A 165 -26.02 2.81 -19.19
CA GLU A 165 -27.00 3.02 -18.14
C GLU A 165 -26.38 3.65 -16.90
N VAL A 166 -25.06 3.53 -16.73
CA VAL A 166 -24.34 4.21 -15.67
C VAL A 166 -24.46 5.73 -15.84
N PRO A 167 -24.85 6.50 -14.82
CA PRO A 167 -25.06 7.95 -14.92
C PRO A 167 -23.71 8.67 -14.89
N TRP A 168 -22.93 8.60 -15.97
CA TRP A 168 -21.58 9.18 -16.09
C TRP A 168 -21.52 10.68 -15.91
N ASP A 169 -22.58 11.39 -16.27
CA ASP A 169 -22.71 12.84 -16.14
C ASP A 169 -22.45 13.34 -14.70
N ILE A 170 -22.90 12.59 -13.70
CA ILE A 170 -22.75 12.91 -12.28
C ILE A 170 -21.26 12.79 -11.84
N TRP A 171 -20.51 11.91 -12.49
CA TRP A 171 -19.11 11.65 -12.15
C TRP A 171 -18.12 12.61 -12.83
N ILE A 172 -18.47 13.23 -13.95
CA ILE A 172 -17.55 14.07 -14.74
C ILE A 172 -16.98 15.21 -13.91
N LYS A 173 -17.84 15.97 -13.21
CA LYS A 173 -17.43 17.15 -12.44
C LYS A 173 -16.44 16.81 -11.31
N PRO A 174 -16.72 15.88 -10.39
CA PRO A 174 -15.76 15.54 -9.36
C PRO A 174 -14.51 14.88 -9.93
N LEU A 175 -14.61 14.01 -10.94
CA LEU A 175 -13.46 13.37 -11.54
C LEU A 175 -12.54 14.36 -12.27
N ALA A 176 -13.06 15.42 -12.85
CA ALA A 176 -12.26 16.50 -13.46
C ALA A 176 -11.30 17.16 -12.46
N PHE A 177 -11.65 17.20 -11.18
CA PHE A 177 -10.76 17.65 -10.10
C PHE A 177 -9.88 16.53 -9.56
N TRP A 178 -10.47 15.38 -9.24
CA TRP A 178 -9.77 14.32 -8.52
C TRP A 178 -8.72 13.59 -9.37
N VAL A 179 -8.97 13.36 -10.66
CA VAL A 179 -8.01 12.67 -11.54
C VAL A 179 -6.69 13.45 -11.63
N PRO A 180 -6.66 14.76 -11.94
CA PRO A 180 -5.43 15.54 -11.88
C PRO A 180 -4.75 15.54 -10.51
N LEU A 181 -5.50 15.60 -9.41
CA LEU A 181 -4.95 15.60 -8.05
C LEU A 181 -4.22 14.29 -7.76
N VAL A 182 -4.89 13.15 -7.96
CA VAL A 182 -4.33 11.81 -7.67
C VAL A 182 -3.17 11.49 -8.61
N LEU A 183 -3.30 11.80 -9.90
CA LEU A 183 -2.22 11.57 -10.86
C LEU A 183 -1.00 12.45 -10.56
N SER A 184 -1.19 13.70 -10.13
CA SER A 184 -0.05 14.57 -9.81
C SER A 184 0.84 14.00 -8.72
N ILE A 185 0.30 13.62 -7.58
CA ILE A 185 1.11 13.03 -6.49
C ILE A 185 1.65 11.64 -6.86
N SER A 186 0.90 10.85 -7.63
CA SER A 186 1.34 9.52 -8.06
C SER A 186 2.50 9.60 -9.05
N VAL A 187 2.45 10.52 -10.01
CA VAL A 187 3.55 10.76 -10.96
C VAL A 187 4.76 11.37 -10.23
N ALA A 188 4.54 12.32 -9.31
CA ALA A 188 5.60 12.90 -8.51
C ALA A 188 6.37 11.81 -7.73
N THR A 189 5.64 10.93 -7.05
CA THR A 189 6.26 9.87 -6.24
C THR A 189 6.92 8.79 -7.09
N LEU A 190 6.40 8.46 -8.28
CA LEU A 190 7.09 7.57 -9.24
C LEU A 190 8.36 8.21 -9.83
N ALA A 191 8.33 9.50 -10.14
CA ALA A 191 9.52 10.23 -10.57
C ALA A 191 10.58 10.26 -9.44
N LEU A 192 10.15 10.46 -8.19
CA LEU A 192 11.02 10.35 -7.02
C LEU A 192 11.57 8.92 -6.84
N ALA A 193 10.78 7.86 -7.14
CA ALA A 193 11.24 6.47 -7.10
C ALA A 193 12.43 6.24 -8.04
N VAL A 194 12.44 6.85 -9.24
CA VAL A 194 13.58 6.79 -10.17
C VAL A 194 14.82 7.46 -9.56
N VAL A 195 14.63 8.61 -8.90
CA VAL A 195 15.72 9.34 -8.22
C VAL A 195 16.32 8.52 -7.09
N VAL A 196 15.48 8.04 -6.16
CA VAL A 196 15.95 7.31 -4.98
C VAL A 196 16.52 5.94 -5.33
N ASN A 197 16.06 5.30 -6.42
CA ASN A 197 16.53 3.97 -6.82
C ASN A 197 18.05 3.93 -6.98
N ARG A 198 18.67 4.96 -7.58
CA ARG A 198 20.12 5.02 -7.74
C ARG A 198 20.83 5.05 -6.40
N GLN A 199 20.39 5.91 -5.48
CA GLN A 199 20.96 6.04 -4.15
C GLN A 199 20.79 4.73 -3.35
N TRP A 200 19.59 4.19 -3.31
CA TRP A 200 19.26 3.02 -2.50
C TRP A 200 19.86 1.73 -3.03
N SER A 201 19.87 1.55 -4.36
CA SER A 201 20.36 0.32 -4.98
C SER A 201 21.86 0.25 -5.09
N ARG A 202 22.53 1.36 -5.45
CA ARG A 202 23.97 1.36 -5.77
C ARG A 202 24.85 1.89 -4.64
N HIS A 203 24.41 2.94 -3.93
CA HIS A 203 25.22 3.54 -2.86
C HIS A 203 24.95 2.89 -1.50
N GLU A 204 23.68 2.76 -1.12
CA GLU A 204 23.30 2.17 0.15
C GLU A 204 23.17 0.63 0.06
N GLN A 205 23.11 0.07 -1.14
CA GLN A 205 23.03 -1.37 -1.41
C GLN A 205 21.92 -2.08 -0.64
N LEU A 206 20.74 -1.49 -0.60
CA LEU A 206 19.60 -2.08 0.10
C LEU A 206 19.29 -3.51 -0.39
N PRO A 207 18.80 -4.38 0.50
CA PRO A 207 18.65 -5.79 0.20
C PRO A 207 17.60 -6.12 -0.87
N TYR A 208 16.50 -5.37 -1.00
CA TYR A 208 15.39 -5.61 -1.94
C TYR A 208 14.95 -7.07 -1.99
N PRO A 209 14.52 -7.67 -0.89
CA PRO A 209 14.31 -9.12 -0.80
C PRO A 209 13.25 -9.63 -1.77
N ILE A 210 12.18 -8.87 -2.02
CA ILE A 210 11.12 -9.24 -2.98
C ILE A 210 11.69 -9.28 -4.41
N ALA A 211 12.38 -8.23 -4.84
CA ALA A 211 12.95 -8.18 -6.19
C ALA A 211 14.04 -9.26 -6.39
N LYS A 212 14.87 -9.51 -5.37
CA LYS A 212 15.86 -10.60 -5.42
C LYS A 212 15.19 -11.98 -5.51
N PHE A 213 14.17 -12.24 -4.70
CA PHE A 213 13.38 -13.46 -4.83
C PHE A 213 12.81 -13.62 -6.24
N THR A 214 12.21 -12.55 -6.78
CA THR A 214 11.64 -12.58 -8.14
C THR A 214 12.70 -12.89 -9.20
N ALA A 215 13.88 -12.31 -9.10
CA ALA A 215 14.98 -12.57 -10.03
C ALA A 215 15.45 -14.03 -10.03
N LEU A 216 15.38 -14.73 -8.88
CA LEU A 216 15.70 -16.16 -8.81
C LEU A 216 14.76 -17.05 -9.66
N LEU A 217 13.58 -16.52 -10.03
CA LEU A 217 12.63 -17.19 -10.91
C LEU A 217 12.90 -16.91 -12.40
N PHE A 218 13.85 -16.05 -12.75
CA PHE A 218 14.19 -15.79 -14.14
C PHE A 218 15.07 -16.91 -14.73
N PRO A 219 14.75 -17.43 -15.91
CA PRO A 219 15.48 -18.56 -16.51
C PRO A 219 16.98 -18.29 -16.74
N ASP A 220 17.32 -17.04 -17.02
CA ASP A 220 18.68 -16.59 -17.36
C ASP A 220 19.48 -16.13 -16.14
N HIS A 221 18.86 -16.14 -14.94
CA HIS A 221 19.56 -15.74 -13.72
C HIS A 221 20.59 -16.81 -13.31
N PRO A 222 21.84 -16.42 -12.92
CA PRO A 222 22.90 -17.37 -12.55
C PRO A 222 22.48 -18.34 -11.44
N GLU A 223 21.69 -17.86 -10.47
CA GLU A 223 21.18 -18.65 -9.33
C GLU A 223 19.74 -19.15 -9.55
N CYS A 224 19.29 -19.31 -10.81
CA CYS A 224 17.92 -19.75 -11.10
C CYS A 224 17.56 -21.02 -10.32
N VAL A 225 16.40 -20.95 -9.62
CA VAL A 225 15.97 -22.02 -8.70
C VAL A 225 15.01 -23.04 -9.33
N LEU A 226 14.40 -22.70 -10.46
CA LEU A 226 13.29 -23.47 -11.07
C LEU A 226 13.64 -24.94 -11.37
N ARG A 227 14.88 -25.24 -11.73
CA ARG A 227 15.35 -26.59 -12.04
C ARG A 227 15.78 -27.38 -10.82
N LYS A 228 15.96 -26.75 -9.66
CA LYS A 228 16.44 -27.39 -8.44
C LYS A 228 15.35 -28.27 -7.82
N ARG A 229 15.73 -29.50 -7.40
CA ARG A 229 14.79 -30.45 -6.79
C ARG A 229 14.15 -29.87 -5.51
N SER A 230 14.92 -29.19 -4.67
CA SER A 230 14.43 -28.57 -3.44
C SER A 230 13.36 -27.50 -3.71
N PHE A 231 13.48 -26.71 -4.81
CA PHE A 231 12.43 -25.77 -5.22
C PHE A 231 11.12 -26.51 -5.52
N ARG A 232 11.18 -27.57 -6.33
CA ARG A 232 9.98 -28.35 -6.69
C ARG A 232 9.33 -29.01 -5.47
N VAL A 233 10.14 -29.46 -4.50
CA VAL A 233 9.63 -30.02 -3.23
C VAL A 233 8.91 -28.94 -2.43
N GLY A 234 9.50 -27.75 -2.25
CA GLY A 234 8.85 -26.64 -1.54
C GLY A 234 7.55 -26.18 -2.21
N LEU A 235 7.58 -26.02 -3.54
CA LEU A 235 6.42 -25.67 -4.34
C LEU A 235 5.31 -26.72 -4.21
N GLY A 236 5.62 -28.00 -4.41
CA GLY A 236 4.65 -29.09 -4.36
C GLY A 236 4.02 -29.28 -2.97
N LEU A 237 4.81 -29.14 -1.90
CA LEU A 237 4.33 -29.23 -0.53
C LEU A 237 3.26 -28.16 -0.24
N VAL A 238 3.58 -26.88 -0.49
CA VAL A 238 2.69 -25.77 -0.15
C VAL A 238 1.48 -25.74 -1.09
N LEU A 239 1.71 -25.95 -2.39
CA LEU A 239 0.61 -26.07 -3.36
C LEU A 239 -0.33 -27.22 -2.96
N GLY A 240 0.19 -28.38 -2.56
CA GLY A 240 -0.62 -29.51 -2.12
C GLY A 240 -1.48 -29.19 -0.90
N ILE A 241 -0.92 -28.54 0.13
CA ILE A 241 -1.68 -28.10 1.32
C ILE A 241 -2.84 -27.17 0.93
N HIS A 242 -2.56 -26.17 0.11
CA HIS A 242 -3.61 -25.21 -0.30
C HIS A 242 -4.63 -25.86 -1.24
N MET A 243 -4.23 -26.79 -2.13
CA MET A 243 -5.16 -27.51 -2.99
C MET A 243 -6.09 -28.44 -2.20
N VAL A 244 -5.59 -29.10 -1.16
CA VAL A 244 -6.45 -29.87 -0.23
C VAL A 244 -7.50 -28.96 0.39
N ASN A 245 -7.11 -27.78 0.88
CA ASN A 245 -8.03 -26.81 1.46
C ASN A 245 -9.03 -26.24 0.43
N TYR A 246 -8.58 -26.01 -0.79
CA TYR A 246 -9.44 -25.54 -1.88
C TYR A 246 -10.46 -26.60 -2.30
N PHE A 247 -10.02 -27.83 -2.49
CA PHE A 247 -10.91 -28.93 -2.87
C PHE A 247 -11.83 -29.37 -1.73
N GLN A 248 -11.44 -29.17 -0.48
CA GLN A 248 -12.33 -29.42 0.66
C GLN A 248 -13.60 -28.55 0.62
N ALA A 249 -13.51 -27.32 0.09
CA ALA A 249 -14.72 -26.50 -0.12
C ALA A 249 -15.68 -27.10 -1.15
N TRP A 250 -15.19 -27.89 -2.10
CA TRP A 250 -16.00 -28.61 -3.10
C TRP A 250 -16.47 -29.98 -2.63
N TRP A 251 -15.64 -30.70 -1.85
CA TRP A 251 -15.89 -32.02 -1.33
C TRP A 251 -15.69 -32.10 0.20
N PRO A 252 -16.57 -31.44 0.98
CA PRO A 252 -16.39 -31.35 2.44
C PRO A 252 -16.49 -32.71 3.15
N ASP A 253 -17.23 -33.67 2.57
CA ASP A 253 -17.44 -34.99 3.16
C ASP A 253 -16.25 -35.95 2.96
N ILE A 254 -15.33 -35.61 2.03
CA ILE A 254 -14.21 -36.48 1.66
C ILE A 254 -12.87 -35.93 2.21
N LEU A 255 -12.69 -34.62 2.20
CA LEU A 255 -11.42 -33.99 2.51
C LEU A 255 -11.45 -33.28 3.86
N VAL A 256 -10.40 -33.47 4.66
CA VAL A 256 -10.21 -32.75 5.92
C VAL A 256 -9.29 -31.55 5.66
N PRO A 257 -9.70 -30.32 6.03
CA PRO A 257 -8.88 -29.15 5.79
C PRO A 257 -7.64 -29.12 6.70
N VAL A 258 -6.51 -28.73 6.14
CA VAL A 258 -5.30 -28.42 6.91
C VAL A 258 -5.47 -27.05 7.55
N ARG A 259 -5.62 -27.01 8.87
CA ARG A 259 -5.80 -25.75 9.60
C ARG A 259 -4.51 -24.92 9.60
N LEU A 260 -4.52 -23.80 8.90
CA LEU A 260 -3.43 -22.81 8.87
C LEU A 260 -3.66 -21.66 9.87
N ALA A 261 -4.86 -21.52 10.38
CA ALA A 261 -5.18 -20.60 11.48
C ALA A 261 -5.14 -21.38 12.80
N LEU A 262 -4.34 -20.88 13.74
CA LEU A 262 -4.22 -21.43 15.08
C LEU A 262 -5.08 -20.60 16.05
N ASP A 263 -5.63 -21.23 17.07
CA ASP A 263 -6.44 -20.57 18.07
C ASP A 263 -5.79 -20.68 19.46
N PHE A 264 -5.22 -19.57 19.92
CA PHE A 264 -4.62 -19.46 21.23
C PHE A 264 -5.45 -18.59 22.19
N ARG A 265 -6.73 -18.36 21.91
CA ARG A 265 -7.61 -17.54 22.76
C ARG A 265 -7.74 -18.09 24.18
N ALA A 266 -7.52 -19.38 24.40
CA ALA A 266 -7.41 -19.98 25.73
C ALA A 266 -6.29 -19.37 26.60
N LEU A 267 -5.27 -18.74 25.99
CA LEU A 267 -4.19 -18.05 26.69
C LEU A 267 -4.52 -16.59 27.07
N VAL A 268 -5.66 -16.04 26.61
CA VAL A 268 -6.04 -14.66 26.90
C VAL A 268 -6.01 -14.33 28.38
N PRO A 269 -6.54 -15.16 29.30
CA PRO A 269 -6.52 -14.84 30.74
C PRO A 269 -5.09 -14.72 31.32
N LEU A 270 -4.10 -15.37 30.70
CA LEU A 270 -2.70 -15.30 31.15
C LEU A 270 -1.99 -14.04 30.60
N PHE A 271 -2.46 -13.50 29.49
CA PHE A 271 -1.86 -12.36 28.79
C PHE A 271 -2.89 -11.25 28.53
N GLU A 272 -3.76 -11.00 29.50
CA GLU A 272 -4.82 -10.00 29.41
C GLU A 272 -4.35 -8.61 28.95
N PRO A 273 -3.18 -8.09 29.40
CA PRO A 273 -2.67 -6.81 28.91
C PRO A 273 -2.53 -6.74 27.39
N VAL A 274 -2.22 -7.85 26.71
CA VAL A 274 -2.11 -7.85 25.25
C VAL A 274 -3.42 -7.45 24.58
N THR A 275 -4.57 -7.86 25.15
CA THR A 275 -5.89 -7.51 24.61
C THR A 275 -6.24 -6.04 24.82
N TYR A 276 -5.86 -5.47 25.96
CA TYR A 276 -6.02 -4.02 26.24
C TYR A 276 -5.12 -3.16 25.32
N GLY A 277 -4.02 -3.72 24.83
CA GLY A 277 -3.15 -3.12 23.83
C GLY A 277 -3.58 -3.34 22.38
N ASP A 278 -4.85 -3.78 22.13
CA ASP A 278 -5.41 -4.08 20.82
C ASP A 278 -4.72 -5.26 20.08
N GLY A 279 -4.20 -6.23 20.86
CA GLY A 279 -3.44 -7.38 20.35
C GLY A 279 -4.27 -8.65 20.06
N TRP A 280 -5.56 -8.54 19.81
CA TRP A 280 -6.45 -9.69 19.60
C TRP A 280 -6.00 -10.64 18.48
N ALA A 281 -5.46 -10.10 17.39
CA ALA A 281 -5.00 -10.90 16.26
C ALA A 281 -3.78 -11.78 16.59
N LEU A 282 -3.04 -11.48 17.66
CA LEU A 282 -1.91 -12.28 18.12
C LEU A 282 -2.34 -13.63 18.72
N PHE A 283 -3.58 -13.74 19.22
CA PHE A 283 -4.14 -15.00 19.73
C PHE A 283 -4.75 -15.88 18.65
N THR A 284 -4.90 -15.35 17.42
CA THR A 284 -5.38 -16.14 16.29
C THR A 284 -4.41 -16.06 15.10
N PRO A 285 -3.14 -16.45 15.31
CA PRO A 285 -2.12 -16.34 14.28
C PRO A 285 -2.40 -17.28 13.11
N ARG A 286 -1.97 -16.86 11.92
CA ARG A 286 -2.03 -17.69 10.71
C ARG A 286 -0.64 -18.06 10.23
N VAL A 287 -0.51 -19.28 9.72
CA VAL A 287 0.67 -19.73 9.01
C VAL A 287 0.56 -19.24 7.56
N MET A 288 1.42 -18.29 7.20
CA MET A 288 1.54 -17.72 5.86
C MET A 288 2.90 -18.16 5.28
N PHE A 289 2.89 -19.09 4.35
CA PHE A 289 4.11 -19.66 3.79
C PHE A 289 4.95 -18.64 3.04
N THR A 290 4.32 -17.69 2.36
CA THR A 290 5.02 -16.56 1.72
C THR A 290 5.79 -15.72 2.73
N VAL A 291 5.19 -15.45 3.91
CA VAL A 291 5.84 -14.67 4.97
C VAL A 291 7.01 -15.45 5.56
N ILE A 292 6.84 -16.76 5.80
CA ILE A 292 7.92 -17.64 6.27
C ILE A 292 9.07 -17.65 5.26
N GLY A 293 8.73 -17.85 3.98
CA GLY A 293 9.71 -17.89 2.91
C GLY A 293 10.46 -16.57 2.74
N ILE A 294 9.77 -15.43 2.74
CA ILE A 294 10.42 -14.13 2.56
C ILE A 294 11.27 -13.74 3.79
N ALA A 295 10.86 -14.11 5.00
CA ALA A 295 11.65 -13.92 6.22
C ALA A 295 13.02 -14.63 6.16
N TYR A 296 13.11 -15.72 5.43
CA TYR A 296 14.38 -16.41 5.18
C TYR A 296 15.36 -15.55 4.36
N PHE A 297 14.84 -14.69 3.47
CA PHE A 297 15.67 -13.79 2.65
C PHE A 297 16.00 -12.46 3.37
N PHE A 298 15.30 -12.12 4.46
CA PHE A 298 15.61 -10.92 5.26
C PHE A 298 16.92 -11.08 6.04
N ALA A 299 17.50 -9.97 6.48
CA ALA A 299 18.49 -9.99 7.54
C ALA A 299 17.85 -10.53 8.84
N SER A 300 18.59 -11.31 9.64
CA SER A 300 18.00 -11.99 10.82
C SER A 300 17.53 -11.02 11.89
N ASP A 301 18.22 -9.88 12.06
CA ASP A 301 17.86 -8.79 12.94
C ASP A 301 16.56 -8.09 12.49
N VAL A 302 16.37 -7.90 11.18
CA VAL A 302 15.13 -7.33 10.62
C VAL A 302 13.95 -8.27 10.89
N SER A 303 14.08 -9.56 10.53
CA SER A 303 12.98 -10.51 10.70
C SER A 303 12.60 -10.70 12.16
N LEU A 304 13.56 -10.73 13.09
CA LEU A 304 13.30 -10.79 14.52
C LEU A 304 12.61 -9.52 15.02
N SER A 305 13.14 -8.35 14.65
CA SER A 305 12.56 -7.07 15.07
C SER A 305 11.10 -6.94 14.65
N LEU A 306 10.79 -7.26 13.39
CA LEU A 306 9.42 -7.20 12.88
C LEU A 306 8.51 -8.25 13.51
N ALA A 307 9.04 -9.45 13.81
CA ALA A 307 8.27 -10.53 14.42
C ALA A 307 7.89 -10.24 15.88
N ILE A 308 8.83 -9.73 16.69
CA ILE A 308 8.62 -9.59 18.14
C ILE A 308 7.92 -8.28 18.53
N THR A 309 8.06 -7.24 17.70
CA THR A 309 7.55 -5.90 18.03
C THR A 309 6.05 -5.88 18.33
N PRO A 310 5.14 -6.51 17.56
CA PRO A 310 3.71 -6.49 17.88
C PRO A 310 3.40 -7.11 19.24
N TYR A 311 4.07 -8.20 19.63
CA TYR A 311 3.87 -8.83 20.95
C TYR A 311 4.29 -7.90 22.09
N VAL A 312 5.50 -7.33 21.98
CA VAL A 312 6.05 -6.44 23.02
C VAL A 312 5.21 -5.17 23.12
N VAL A 313 4.88 -4.55 21.99
CA VAL A 313 4.15 -3.28 21.99
C VAL A 313 2.71 -3.45 22.48
N CYS A 314 1.98 -4.48 22.02
CA CYS A 314 0.63 -4.74 22.53
C CYS A 314 0.64 -5.01 24.04
N TYR A 315 1.64 -5.73 24.56
CA TYR A 315 1.78 -5.96 25.99
C TYR A 315 2.05 -4.65 26.76
N VAL A 316 3.05 -3.86 26.33
CA VAL A 316 3.41 -2.59 26.97
C VAL A 316 2.26 -1.59 26.92
N VAL A 317 1.64 -1.40 25.76
CA VAL A 317 0.48 -0.52 25.61
C VAL A 317 -0.70 -0.99 26.47
N GLY A 318 -0.91 -2.30 26.56
CA GLY A 318 -1.95 -2.87 27.41
C GLY A 318 -1.71 -2.64 28.91
N VAL A 319 -0.47 -2.81 29.36
CA VAL A 319 -0.08 -2.46 30.74
C VAL A 319 -0.32 -0.98 31.01
N LEU A 320 0.11 -0.08 30.10
CA LEU A 320 -0.16 1.35 30.24
C LEU A 320 -1.67 1.63 30.27
N SER A 321 -2.46 0.93 29.45
CA SER A 321 -3.92 1.08 29.45
C SER A 321 -4.56 0.62 30.77
N SER A 322 -4.03 -0.42 31.42
CA SER A 322 -4.52 -0.87 32.73
C SER A 322 -4.24 0.14 33.88
N TYR A 323 -3.22 0.98 33.69
CA TYR A 323 -2.95 2.13 34.60
C TYR A 323 -3.71 3.41 34.21
N GLY A 324 -4.64 3.34 33.24
CA GLY A 324 -5.49 4.48 32.86
C GLY A 324 -4.91 5.33 31.70
N PHE A 325 -3.75 5.01 31.15
CA PHE A 325 -3.22 5.71 29.99
C PHE A 325 -3.90 5.26 28.71
N GLN A 326 -4.70 6.12 28.09
CA GLN A 326 -5.45 5.80 26.87
C GLN A 326 -4.58 5.94 25.62
N VAL A 327 -3.70 4.96 25.35
CA VAL A 327 -2.76 5.02 24.22
C VAL A 327 -3.43 4.68 22.87
N THR A 328 -4.35 3.70 22.86
CA THR A 328 -5.05 3.23 21.65
C THR A 328 -6.38 3.93 21.39
N ARG A 329 -6.88 4.69 22.36
CA ARG A 329 -8.14 5.43 22.24
C ARG A 329 -7.88 6.91 21.93
N GLY A 330 -8.73 7.51 21.12
CA GLY A 330 -8.67 8.91 20.72
C GLY A 330 -9.99 9.37 20.11
N PHE A 331 -9.99 10.52 19.45
CA PHE A 331 -11.19 11.04 18.76
C PHE A 331 -11.64 10.15 17.59
N SER A 332 -10.71 9.41 16.99
CA SER A 332 -10.97 8.41 15.96
C SER A 332 -9.85 7.37 15.96
N MET A 333 -10.03 6.28 15.17
CA MET A 333 -8.96 5.28 14.98
C MET A 333 -7.68 5.87 14.34
N PHE A 334 -7.77 7.04 13.71
CA PHE A 334 -6.63 7.75 13.09
C PHE A 334 -6.09 8.89 13.94
N ASN A 335 -6.67 9.13 15.12
CA ASN A 335 -6.26 10.18 16.04
C ASN A 335 -6.14 9.62 17.46
N ASN A 336 -5.12 8.81 17.66
CA ASN A 336 -4.73 8.23 18.95
C ASN A 336 -3.19 8.28 19.08
N ALA A 337 -2.67 8.12 20.30
CA ALA A 337 -1.24 8.26 20.57
C ALA A 337 -0.36 7.32 19.70
N THR A 338 -0.83 6.11 19.38
CA THR A 338 -0.09 5.17 18.53
C THR A 338 0.14 5.74 17.13
N VAL A 339 -0.85 6.39 16.53
CA VAL A 339 -0.73 7.03 15.21
C VAL A 339 0.33 8.14 15.22
N PHE A 340 0.44 8.88 16.33
CA PHE A 340 1.48 9.91 16.48
C PHE A 340 2.87 9.30 16.64
N VAL A 341 3.01 8.15 17.31
CA VAL A 341 4.28 7.39 17.34
C VAL A 341 4.67 6.97 15.93
N TYR A 342 3.73 6.45 15.11
CA TYR A 342 3.99 6.13 13.70
C TYR A 342 4.43 7.37 12.91
N ALA A 343 3.73 8.48 13.05
CA ALA A 343 4.04 9.71 12.31
C ALA A 343 5.45 10.22 12.63
N GLY A 344 5.84 10.20 13.92
CA GLY A 344 7.19 10.53 14.35
C GLY A 344 8.25 9.56 13.81
N ALA A 345 7.96 8.25 13.82
CA ALA A 345 8.86 7.24 13.29
C ALA A 345 9.08 7.40 11.76
N TYR A 346 8.03 7.69 11.01
CA TYR A 346 8.12 7.92 9.56
C TYR A 346 8.95 9.14 9.24
N LEU A 347 8.75 10.24 9.97
CA LEU A 347 9.61 11.42 9.84
C LEU A 347 11.07 11.07 10.14
N GLY A 348 11.32 10.29 11.20
CA GLY A 348 12.67 9.83 11.57
C GLY A 348 13.37 9.05 10.44
N ILE A 349 12.66 8.12 9.79
CA ILE A 349 13.20 7.38 8.63
C ILE A 349 13.51 8.33 7.46
N VAL A 350 12.62 9.28 7.16
CA VAL A 350 12.83 10.22 6.05
C VAL A 350 14.02 11.15 6.34
N LEU A 351 14.15 11.63 7.57
CA LEU A 351 15.33 12.42 7.99
C LEU A 351 16.62 11.62 7.81
N MET A 352 16.63 10.33 8.17
CA MET A 352 17.78 9.45 7.92
C MET A 352 18.08 9.31 6.42
N VAL A 353 17.07 9.06 5.59
CA VAL A 353 17.22 8.93 4.14
C VAL A 353 17.79 10.22 3.55
N LEU A 354 17.26 11.37 3.94
CA LEU A 354 17.74 12.68 3.47
C LEU A 354 19.18 12.96 3.95
N TYR A 355 19.49 12.63 5.21
CA TYR A 355 20.83 12.82 5.76
C TYR A 355 21.88 11.95 5.06
N THR A 356 21.55 10.66 4.86
CA THR A 356 22.45 9.70 4.20
C THR A 356 22.73 10.08 2.75
N GLY A 357 21.68 10.50 2.02
CA GLY A 357 21.77 10.89 0.61
C GLY A 357 21.98 12.38 0.36
N ARG A 358 22.27 13.21 1.38
CA ARG A 358 22.24 14.69 1.28
C ARG A 358 23.04 15.27 0.13
N TYR A 359 24.22 14.74 -0.15
CA TYR A 359 25.08 15.23 -1.25
C TYR A 359 24.48 14.87 -2.61
N PHE A 360 24.01 13.64 -2.76
CA PHE A 360 23.40 13.16 -3.97
C PHE A 360 22.10 13.92 -4.27
N TYR A 361 21.19 13.97 -3.30
CA TYR A 361 19.89 14.66 -3.49
C TYR A 361 20.07 16.17 -3.66
N GLY A 362 21.00 16.79 -2.92
CA GLY A 362 21.30 18.21 -3.03
C GLY A 362 21.88 18.58 -4.41
N ASN A 363 22.82 17.79 -4.94
CA ASN A 363 23.36 18.01 -6.27
C ASN A 363 22.31 17.83 -7.36
N LEU A 364 21.48 16.79 -7.23
CA LEU A 364 20.41 16.51 -8.20
C LEU A 364 19.29 17.58 -8.16
N LEU A 365 18.94 18.09 -6.98
CA LEU A 365 17.99 19.18 -6.82
C LEU A 365 18.50 20.46 -7.50
N ARG A 366 19.79 20.83 -7.32
CA ARG A 366 20.40 21.96 -8.01
C ARG A 366 20.31 21.81 -9.53
N GLN A 367 20.61 20.62 -10.07
CA GLN A 367 20.50 20.35 -11.51
C GLN A 367 19.04 20.38 -12.00
N GLY A 368 18.11 19.87 -11.20
CA GLY A 368 16.68 19.96 -11.48
C GLY A 368 16.20 21.40 -11.65
N LEU A 369 16.69 22.29 -10.77
CA LEU A 369 16.41 23.74 -10.79
C LEU A 369 17.30 24.54 -11.74
N ALA A 370 18.12 23.87 -12.57
CA ALA A 370 19.11 24.48 -13.47
C ALA A 370 20.15 25.39 -12.77
N LEU A 371 20.43 25.11 -11.49
CA LEU A 371 21.46 25.82 -10.73
C LEU A 371 22.84 25.23 -10.96
N PRO A 372 23.94 25.97 -10.74
CA PRO A 372 25.31 25.47 -10.85
C PRO A 372 25.54 24.25 -9.98
N CYS A 373 26.19 23.21 -10.54
CA CYS A 373 26.50 21.96 -9.87
C CYS A 373 27.96 21.54 -10.09
N GLN A 374 28.49 20.74 -9.16
CA GLN A 374 29.86 20.24 -9.22
C GLN A 374 30.01 19.05 -10.17
N GLU A 375 29.04 18.14 -10.16
CA GLU A 375 29.05 16.92 -10.96
C GLU A 375 27.74 16.78 -11.76
N ARG A 376 27.83 16.44 -13.04
CA ARG A 376 26.65 16.23 -13.89
C ARG A 376 26.05 14.85 -13.65
N ALA A 377 24.77 14.83 -13.31
CA ALA A 377 23.99 13.61 -13.20
C ALA A 377 23.53 13.09 -14.58
N GLU A 378 23.15 11.82 -14.64
CA GLU A 378 22.57 11.25 -15.84
C GLU A 378 21.26 11.98 -16.23
N PRO A 379 21.02 12.24 -17.52
CA PRO A 379 19.87 13.06 -17.97
C PRO A 379 18.52 12.57 -17.45
N HIS A 380 18.32 11.25 -17.37
CA HIS A 380 17.06 10.69 -16.90
C HIS A 380 16.78 10.99 -15.42
N LEU A 381 17.82 11.11 -14.56
CA LEU A 381 17.67 11.49 -13.16
C LEU A 381 17.27 12.96 -13.02
N VAL A 382 17.90 13.83 -13.85
CA VAL A 382 17.59 15.27 -13.85
C VAL A 382 16.14 15.51 -14.31
N TRP A 383 15.71 14.82 -15.37
CA TRP A 383 14.32 14.90 -15.82
C TRP A 383 13.33 14.34 -14.80
N SER A 384 13.68 13.24 -14.13
CA SER A 384 12.85 12.70 -13.05
C SER A 384 12.75 13.65 -11.86
N MET A 385 13.85 14.35 -11.49
CA MET A 385 13.80 15.37 -10.44
C MET A 385 12.92 16.57 -10.86
N ARG A 386 13.01 17.03 -12.11
CA ARG A 386 12.14 18.09 -12.63
C ARG A 386 10.66 17.67 -12.62
N ALA A 387 10.37 16.45 -13.06
CA ALA A 387 9.02 15.90 -13.00
C ALA A 387 8.50 15.82 -11.56
N PHE A 388 9.32 15.33 -10.62
CA PHE A 388 8.98 15.32 -9.19
C PHE A 388 8.62 16.72 -8.68
N LEU A 389 9.45 17.73 -8.93
CA LEU A 389 9.21 19.09 -8.49
C LEU A 389 7.95 19.69 -9.12
N LEU A 390 7.78 19.52 -10.44
CA LEU A 390 6.64 20.05 -11.18
C LEU A 390 5.30 19.45 -10.69
N PHE A 391 5.24 18.13 -10.60
CA PHE A 391 4.00 17.45 -10.20
C PHE A 391 3.71 17.60 -8.71
N THR A 392 4.73 17.74 -7.85
CA THR A 392 4.53 18.10 -6.44
C THR A 392 3.99 19.53 -6.29
N ALA A 393 4.53 20.48 -7.05
CA ALA A 393 3.99 21.85 -7.06
C ALA A 393 2.55 21.90 -7.61
N PHE A 394 2.25 21.10 -8.64
CA PHE A 394 0.90 21.01 -9.18
C PHE A 394 -0.09 20.41 -8.16
N PHE A 395 0.30 19.33 -7.46
CA PHE A 395 -0.49 18.77 -6.36
C PHE A 395 -0.75 19.80 -5.26
N TYR A 396 0.27 20.55 -4.85
CA TYR A 396 0.15 21.63 -3.87
C TYR A 396 -0.84 22.71 -4.30
N ILE A 397 -0.77 23.15 -5.57
CA ILE A 397 -1.69 24.16 -6.13
C ILE A 397 -3.13 23.64 -6.12
N LEU A 398 -3.35 22.37 -6.51
CA LEU A 398 -4.68 21.77 -6.47
C LEU A 398 -5.23 21.65 -5.05
N LEU A 399 -4.38 21.40 -4.05
CA LEU A 399 -4.80 21.44 -2.65
C LEU A 399 -5.20 22.84 -2.21
N CYS A 400 -4.44 23.87 -2.57
CA CYS A 400 -4.83 25.25 -2.30
C CYS A 400 -6.18 25.61 -2.96
N TYR A 401 -6.46 25.08 -4.16
CA TYR A 401 -7.72 25.29 -4.86
C TYR A 401 -8.93 24.72 -4.09
N THR A 402 -8.76 23.70 -3.22
CA THR A 402 -9.83 23.18 -2.36
C THR A 402 -10.26 24.16 -1.24
N GLY A 403 -9.62 25.30 -1.09
CA GLY A 403 -9.86 26.26 -0.01
C GLY A 403 -9.02 26.02 1.25
N VAL A 404 -8.24 24.94 1.29
CA VAL A 404 -7.21 24.73 2.32
C VAL A 404 -6.10 25.75 2.10
N ASP A 405 -5.75 26.52 3.12
CA ASP A 405 -4.75 27.58 2.98
C ASP A 405 -3.34 27.05 2.64
N TRP A 406 -2.50 27.96 2.16
CA TRP A 406 -1.16 27.63 1.66
C TRP A 406 -0.27 26.90 2.67
N LEU A 407 -0.36 27.22 3.97
CA LEU A 407 0.46 26.61 5.01
C LEU A 407 0.04 25.15 5.28
N LEU A 408 -1.27 24.91 5.43
CA LEU A 408 -1.80 23.55 5.62
C LEU A 408 -1.64 22.70 4.36
N SER A 409 -1.78 23.28 3.16
CA SER A 409 -1.53 22.58 1.89
C SER A 409 -0.05 22.18 1.75
N LEU A 410 0.88 23.05 2.16
CA LEU A 410 2.31 22.73 2.20
C LEU A 410 2.61 21.64 3.20
N TYR A 411 2.07 21.75 4.42
CA TYR A 411 2.19 20.73 5.46
C TYR A 411 1.68 19.38 4.95
N TYR A 412 0.48 19.36 4.37
CA TYR A 412 -0.12 18.14 3.82
C TYR A 412 0.76 17.48 2.76
N THR A 413 1.23 18.27 1.80
CA THR A 413 2.09 17.81 0.71
C THR A 413 3.37 17.18 1.25
N LEU A 414 4.05 17.86 2.18
CA LEU A 414 5.27 17.35 2.80
C LEU A 414 5.02 16.08 3.60
N MET A 415 3.93 16.04 4.39
CA MET A 415 3.60 14.86 5.19
C MET A 415 3.20 13.67 4.33
N ALA A 416 2.49 13.88 3.22
CA ALA A 416 2.19 12.83 2.24
C ALA A 416 3.47 12.26 1.63
N LEU A 417 4.44 13.10 1.25
CA LEU A 417 5.75 12.67 0.77
C LEU A 417 6.52 11.89 1.83
N VAL A 418 6.46 12.31 3.10
CA VAL A 418 7.06 11.55 4.22
C VAL A 418 6.51 10.14 4.28
N VAL A 419 5.18 9.97 4.19
CA VAL A 419 4.54 8.65 4.19
C VAL A 419 5.02 7.81 3.01
N PHE A 420 4.99 8.33 1.78
CA PHE A 420 5.39 7.58 0.59
C PHE A 420 6.87 7.17 0.61
N ILE A 421 7.77 8.07 1.00
CA ILE A 421 9.21 7.78 1.09
C ILE A 421 9.48 6.73 2.18
N ALA A 422 8.87 6.89 3.36
CA ALA A 422 9.07 6.00 4.48
C ALA A 422 8.60 4.57 4.16
N VAL A 423 7.39 4.40 3.60
CA VAL A 423 6.87 3.10 3.19
C VAL A 423 7.71 2.47 2.09
N SER A 424 8.08 3.25 1.06
CA SER A 424 8.92 2.74 -0.04
C SER A 424 10.31 2.32 0.45
N ARG A 425 10.87 3.04 1.43
CA ARG A 425 12.12 2.67 2.10
C ARG A 425 11.97 1.35 2.85
N ALA A 426 10.92 1.18 3.63
CA ALA A 426 10.64 -0.04 4.36
C ALA A 426 10.50 -1.26 3.42
N VAL A 427 9.84 -1.08 2.28
CA VAL A 427 9.70 -2.11 1.25
C VAL A 427 11.05 -2.45 0.61
N ALA A 428 11.89 -1.48 0.31
CA ALA A 428 13.21 -1.70 -0.28
C ALA A 428 14.18 -2.38 0.69
N GLU A 429 14.11 -2.05 1.97
CA GLU A 429 15.03 -2.53 3.01
C GLU A 429 14.59 -3.86 3.64
N ALA A 430 13.30 -3.99 3.97
CA ALA A 430 12.76 -5.13 4.69
C ALA A 430 11.70 -5.91 3.90
N GLY A 431 11.45 -5.58 2.63
CA GLY A 431 10.42 -6.26 1.86
C GLY A 431 9.03 -6.21 2.51
N GLY A 432 8.74 -5.16 3.26
CA GLY A 432 7.51 -5.01 4.02
C GLY A 432 6.26 -4.94 3.13
N PHE A 433 5.92 -6.04 2.50
CA PHE A 433 4.82 -6.15 1.53
C PHE A 433 3.42 -6.09 2.18
N TYR A 434 3.36 -6.15 3.50
CA TYR A 434 2.10 -6.11 4.25
C TYR A 434 2.05 -4.90 5.21
N ILE A 435 2.66 -3.77 4.84
CA ILE A 435 2.61 -2.54 5.64
C ILE A 435 1.32 -1.80 5.32
N GLY A 436 0.38 -1.81 6.26
CA GLY A 436 -0.74 -0.89 6.27
C GLY A 436 -0.44 0.22 7.27
N THR A 437 -0.48 1.44 6.83
CA THR A 437 -0.30 2.58 7.72
C THR A 437 -1.55 3.44 7.72
N TRP A 438 -1.87 3.92 8.90
CA TRP A 438 -3.08 4.67 9.17
C TRP A 438 -2.77 6.13 9.47
N ILE A 439 -1.74 6.69 8.81
CA ILE A 439 -1.36 8.08 9.00
C ILE A 439 -2.15 8.96 8.04
N MET A 440 -3.04 9.76 8.61
CA MET A 440 -3.74 10.81 7.87
C MET A 440 -3.17 12.17 8.29
N PRO A 441 -2.56 12.94 7.38
CA PRO A 441 -1.97 14.25 7.69
C PRO A 441 -2.92 15.20 8.41
N GLY A 442 -4.20 15.23 8.03
CA GLY A 442 -5.21 16.03 8.71
C GLY A 442 -5.42 15.67 10.17
N ALA A 443 -5.48 14.36 10.48
CA ALA A 443 -5.62 13.88 11.85
C ALA A 443 -4.36 14.17 12.69
N VAL A 444 -3.16 14.06 12.09
CA VAL A 444 -1.90 14.43 12.74
C VAL A 444 -1.84 15.95 12.99
N ALA A 445 -2.26 16.77 12.03
CA ALA A 445 -2.36 18.22 12.21
C ALA A 445 -3.29 18.58 13.36
N TRP A 446 -4.42 17.88 13.52
CA TRP A 446 -5.35 18.11 14.64
C TRP A 446 -4.66 17.96 16.00
N GLY A 447 -3.90 16.91 16.21
CA GLY A 447 -3.20 16.72 17.48
C GLY A 447 -2.01 17.64 17.70
N LEU A 448 -1.28 18.03 16.63
CA LEU A 448 -0.09 18.88 16.73
C LEU A 448 -0.41 20.38 16.75
N LEU A 449 -1.51 20.83 16.12
CA LEU A 449 -1.90 22.23 16.07
C LEU A 449 -3.10 22.55 16.97
N GLY A 450 -3.96 21.56 17.22
CA GLY A 450 -5.22 21.73 17.94
C GLY A 450 -6.39 22.16 17.05
N SER A 451 -7.61 22.02 17.58
CA SER A 451 -8.87 22.25 16.83
C SER A 451 -9.02 23.70 16.36
N GLN A 452 -8.67 24.68 17.22
CA GLN A 452 -8.83 26.09 16.92
C GLN A 452 -7.91 26.59 15.82
N ALA A 453 -6.69 26.06 15.74
CA ALA A 453 -5.74 26.40 14.69
C ALA A 453 -6.04 25.72 13.36
N LEU A 454 -6.68 24.53 13.37
CA LEU A 454 -6.94 23.73 12.16
C LEU A 454 -8.27 24.11 11.50
N GLY A 455 -9.35 24.13 12.25
CA GLY A 455 -10.72 24.34 11.74
C GLY A 455 -11.34 23.08 11.12
N PRO A 456 -12.68 22.91 11.24
CA PRO A 456 -13.38 21.72 10.78
C PRO A 456 -13.37 21.54 9.24
N THR A 457 -13.49 22.63 8.48
CA THR A 457 -13.45 22.62 7.01
C THR A 457 -12.10 22.13 6.48
N ALA A 458 -10.99 22.64 7.02
CA ALA A 458 -9.67 22.21 6.62
C ALA A 458 -9.41 20.75 7.03
N LEU A 459 -9.84 20.33 8.22
CA LEU A 459 -9.73 18.92 8.67
C LEU A 459 -10.48 18.01 7.73
N ALA A 460 -11.77 18.26 7.47
CA ALA A 460 -12.62 17.42 6.62
C ALA A 460 -12.02 17.27 5.20
N THR A 461 -11.60 18.37 4.59
CA THR A 461 -10.97 18.37 3.26
C THR A 461 -9.67 17.57 3.26
N MET A 462 -8.77 17.77 4.22
CA MET A 462 -7.50 17.05 4.31
C MET A 462 -7.71 15.55 4.57
N VAL A 463 -8.68 15.16 5.39
CA VAL A 463 -9.02 13.75 5.63
C VAL A 463 -9.64 13.15 4.37
N MET A 464 -10.49 13.86 3.63
CA MET A 464 -11.06 13.39 2.38
C MET A 464 -9.98 13.12 1.31
N VAL A 465 -9.01 14.01 1.17
CA VAL A 465 -7.85 13.75 0.30
C VAL A 465 -7.07 12.52 0.78
N SER A 466 -6.91 12.37 2.10
CA SER A 466 -6.14 11.24 2.67
C SER A 466 -6.80 9.89 2.40
N ILE A 467 -8.12 9.76 2.48
CA ILE A 467 -8.80 8.48 2.23
C ILE A 467 -8.72 8.02 0.76
N ILE A 468 -8.44 8.94 -0.16
CA ILE A 468 -8.25 8.61 -1.58
C ILE A 468 -6.76 8.36 -1.88
N VAL A 469 -5.86 9.22 -1.36
CA VAL A 469 -4.43 9.21 -1.73
C VAL A 469 -3.58 8.33 -0.81
N LEU A 470 -3.93 8.21 0.49
CA LEU A 470 -3.07 7.61 1.52
C LEU A 470 -3.67 6.38 2.21
N VAL A 471 -4.88 5.97 1.89
CA VAL A 471 -5.51 4.77 2.46
C VAL A 471 -4.83 3.51 1.94
N GLY A 472 -3.90 3.01 2.61
CA GLY A 472 -3.11 1.84 2.22
C GLY A 472 -1.80 2.24 1.55
N PRO A 473 -0.94 3.02 2.24
CA PRO A 473 0.33 3.48 1.66
C PRO A 473 1.27 2.35 1.26
N GLY A 474 1.10 1.12 1.79
CA GLY A 474 1.81 -0.07 1.32
C GLY A 474 1.46 -0.47 -0.10
N TRP A 475 0.37 0.04 -0.64
CA TRP A 475 -0.08 -0.19 -2.01
C TRP A 475 0.11 1.03 -2.91
N ALA A 476 0.77 2.05 -2.40
CA ALA A 476 1.04 3.28 -3.15
C ALA A 476 1.97 3.03 -4.36
N PRO A 477 1.76 3.74 -5.48
CA PRO A 477 2.53 3.54 -6.71
C PRO A 477 4.05 3.62 -6.51
N MET A 478 4.54 4.46 -5.60
CA MET A 478 5.98 4.59 -5.32
C MET A 478 6.60 3.28 -4.83
N ALA A 479 5.94 2.56 -3.92
CA ALA A 479 6.46 1.31 -3.36
C ALA A 479 6.57 0.21 -4.43
N PHE A 480 5.55 0.08 -5.29
CA PHE A 480 5.59 -0.81 -6.45
C PHE A 480 6.62 -0.35 -7.50
N GLY A 481 6.69 0.96 -7.76
CA GLY A 481 7.66 1.55 -8.68
C GLY A 481 9.11 1.27 -8.28
N VAL A 482 9.44 1.39 -7.01
CA VAL A 482 10.79 1.07 -6.46
C VAL A 482 11.14 -0.41 -6.70
N GLN A 483 10.20 -1.34 -6.53
CA GLN A 483 10.40 -2.76 -6.83
C GLN A 483 10.53 -3.01 -8.33
N ALA A 484 9.69 -2.39 -9.15
CA ALA A 484 9.75 -2.49 -10.62
C ALA A 484 11.08 -1.99 -11.18
N LEU A 485 11.60 -0.88 -10.67
CA LEU A 485 12.91 -0.33 -11.04
C LEU A 485 14.05 -1.26 -10.64
N LYS A 486 13.99 -1.87 -9.45
CA LYS A 486 15.00 -2.84 -9.01
C LYS A 486 14.95 -4.11 -9.85
N LEU A 487 13.78 -4.61 -10.22
CA LEU A 487 13.64 -5.73 -11.14
C LEU A 487 14.22 -5.41 -12.52
N ALA A 488 13.97 -4.22 -13.04
CA ALA A 488 14.56 -3.76 -14.29
C ALA A 488 16.11 -3.76 -14.23
N GLU A 489 16.69 -3.28 -13.12
CA GLU A 489 18.12 -3.31 -12.89
C GLU A 489 18.68 -4.74 -12.85
N LEU A 490 18.03 -5.65 -12.10
CA LEU A 490 18.40 -7.07 -12.04
C LEU A 490 18.23 -7.80 -13.40
N GLY A 491 17.31 -7.33 -14.23
CA GLY A 491 17.12 -7.79 -15.61
C GLY A 491 18.02 -7.08 -16.65
N ASN A 492 18.98 -6.26 -16.22
CA ASN A 492 19.83 -5.45 -17.10
C ASN A 492 19.05 -4.52 -18.05
N VAL A 493 17.95 -3.95 -17.58
CA VAL A 493 17.12 -2.97 -18.30
C VAL A 493 17.41 -1.56 -17.76
N ARG A 494 17.40 -0.56 -18.64
CA ARG A 494 17.67 0.85 -18.27
C ARG A 494 16.60 1.40 -17.33
N PRO A 495 16.93 1.82 -16.08
CA PRO A 495 15.94 2.29 -15.10
C PRO A 495 15.13 3.50 -15.58
N GLY A 496 15.75 4.43 -16.31
CA GLY A 496 15.04 5.61 -16.81
C GLY A 496 13.92 5.28 -17.81
N ARG A 497 14.12 4.27 -18.69
CA ARG A 497 13.06 3.79 -19.58
C ARG A 497 11.96 3.06 -18.82
N MET A 498 12.34 2.25 -17.83
CA MET A 498 11.39 1.57 -16.98
C MET A 498 10.53 2.57 -16.20
N GLY A 499 11.14 3.63 -15.65
CA GLY A 499 10.42 4.70 -14.95
C GLY A 499 9.39 5.40 -15.83
N ALA A 500 9.76 5.74 -17.08
CA ALA A 500 8.83 6.34 -18.04
C ALA A 500 7.67 5.40 -18.40
N LEU A 501 7.93 4.10 -18.59
CA LEU A 501 6.90 3.09 -18.80
C LEU A 501 5.98 2.96 -17.58
N CYS A 502 6.53 2.98 -16.38
CA CYS A 502 5.75 2.95 -15.15
C CYS A 502 4.77 4.12 -15.07
N ILE A 503 5.18 5.34 -15.39
CA ILE A 503 4.29 6.51 -15.42
C ILE A 503 3.18 6.33 -16.45
N GLY A 504 3.52 5.91 -17.68
CA GLY A 504 2.53 5.67 -18.73
C GLY A 504 1.52 4.57 -18.36
N VAL A 505 2.01 3.46 -17.79
CA VAL A 505 1.16 2.36 -17.32
C VAL A 505 0.24 2.81 -16.19
N LEU A 506 0.73 3.59 -15.23
CA LEU A 506 -0.11 4.11 -14.15
C LEU A 506 -1.31 4.90 -14.68
N VAL A 507 -1.07 5.83 -15.62
CA VAL A 507 -2.15 6.64 -16.23
C VAL A 507 -3.18 5.74 -16.94
N LEU A 508 -2.70 4.77 -17.71
CA LEU A 508 -3.59 3.80 -18.40
C LEU A 508 -4.37 2.93 -17.41
N CYS A 509 -3.72 2.47 -16.34
CA CYS A 509 -4.38 1.67 -15.31
C CYS A 509 -5.48 2.45 -14.58
N VAL A 510 -5.25 3.72 -14.25
CA VAL A 510 -6.29 4.59 -13.64
C VAL A 510 -7.44 4.81 -14.63
N ALA A 511 -7.13 5.06 -15.91
CA ALA A 511 -8.14 5.27 -16.95
C ALA A 511 -9.04 4.03 -17.19
N VAL A 512 -8.56 2.83 -16.86
CA VAL A 512 -9.34 1.59 -16.98
C VAL A 512 -9.99 1.20 -15.66
N ALA A 513 -9.25 1.21 -14.56
CA ALA A 513 -9.72 0.70 -13.26
C ALA A 513 -10.82 1.59 -12.66
N LEU A 514 -10.72 2.92 -12.81
CA LEU A 514 -11.68 3.83 -12.19
C LEU A 514 -13.07 3.71 -12.84
N PRO A 515 -13.24 3.77 -14.16
CA PRO A 515 -14.54 3.53 -14.77
C PRO A 515 -15.07 2.11 -14.52
N ALA A 516 -14.21 1.09 -14.57
CA ALA A 516 -14.60 -0.28 -14.27
C ALA A 516 -15.14 -0.42 -12.83
N THR A 517 -14.50 0.23 -11.85
CA THR A 517 -14.95 0.23 -10.46
C THR A 517 -16.31 0.93 -10.31
N ILE A 518 -16.49 2.10 -10.93
CA ILE A 518 -17.78 2.83 -10.92
C ILE A 518 -18.88 1.98 -11.53
N TYR A 519 -18.61 1.32 -12.67
CA TYR A 519 -19.55 0.43 -13.33
C TYR A 519 -20.02 -0.70 -12.40
N TRP A 520 -19.07 -1.46 -11.82
CA TRP A 520 -19.41 -2.58 -10.95
C TRP A 520 -20.12 -2.15 -9.67
N GLN A 521 -19.82 -0.97 -9.14
CA GLN A 521 -20.52 -0.42 -7.98
C GLN A 521 -21.95 0.01 -8.31
N HIS A 522 -22.23 0.47 -9.53
CA HIS A 522 -23.60 0.71 -9.98
C HIS A 522 -24.34 -0.58 -10.34
N ASP A 523 -23.65 -1.54 -10.94
CA ASP A 523 -24.25 -2.82 -11.33
C ASP A 523 -24.71 -3.63 -10.12
N GLN A 524 -23.82 -3.91 -9.18
CA GLN A 524 -24.06 -4.78 -8.03
C GLN A 524 -24.47 -4.03 -6.75
N GLY A 525 -24.22 -2.74 -6.69
CA GLY A 525 -24.39 -1.92 -5.50
C GLY A 525 -23.19 -1.94 -4.55
N LEU A 526 -22.85 -0.78 -4.00
CA LEU A 526 -21.73 -0.64 -3.07
C LEU A 526 -21.86 -1.54 -1.83
N VAL A 527 -23.09 -1.81 -1.36
CA VAL A 527 -23.32 -2.61 -0.15
C VAL A 527 -22.93 -4.07 -0.37
N GLN A 528 -23.18 -4.63 -1.55
CA GLN A 528 -22.82 -6.00 -1.90
C GLN A 528 -21.40 -6.12 -2.45
N ALA A 529 -21.03 -5.26 -3.38
CA ALA A 529 -19.78 -5.35 -4.14
C ALA A 529 -18.69 -4.44 -3.59
N SER A 530 -18.54 -4.32 -2.27
CA SER A 530 -17.42 -3.59 -1.68
C SER A 530 -17.03 -4.13 -0.32
N SER A 531 -15.78 -3.81 0.08
CA SER A 531 -15.34 -4.08 1.45
C SER A 531 -16.09 -3.20 2.45
N GLY A 532 -16.25 -3.67 3.69
CA GLY A 532 -16.79 -2.85 4.78
C GLY A 532 -16.02 -1.54 4.96
N TRP A 533 -14.75 -1.55 4.60
CA TRP A 533 -13.86 -0.41 4.62
C TRP A 533 -14.28 0.70 3.64
N ALA A 534 -14.66 0.35 2.41
CA ALA A 534 -15.13 1.30 1.41
C ALA A 534 -16.49 1.96 1.77
N ARG A 535 -17.22 1.43 2.76
CA ARG A 535 -18.43 2.02 3.34
C ARG A 535 -18.14 2.88 4.58
N TYR A 536 -17.13 2.50 5.35
CA TYR A 536 -16.78 3.20 6.59
C TYR A 536 -15.95 4.46 6.33
N THR A 537 -14.91 4.36 5.51
CA THR A 537 -13.95 5.46 5.30
C THR A 537 -14.54 6.74 4.70
N PRO A 538 -15.55 6.70 3.79
CA PRO A 538 -16.17 7.92 3.25
C PRO A 538 -16.85 8.80 4.29
N ARG A 539 -17.21 8.25 5.44
CA ARG A 539 -17.81 9.00 6.55
C ARG A 539 -16.81 9.76 7.39
N LEU A 540 -15.55 9.28 7.44
CA LEU A 540 -14.54 9.80 8.34
C LEU A 540 -14.27 11.30 8.23
N PRO A 541 -14.18 11.92 7.03
CA PRO A 541 -13.97 13.35 6.91
C PRO A 541 -15.06 14.16 7.62
N PHE A 542 -16.29 13.73 7.46
CA PHE A 542 -17.50 14.37 7.96
C PHE A 542 -17.71 14.09 9.45
N ASP A 543 -17.54 12.86 9.91
CA ASP A 543 -17.64 12.50 11.33
C ASP A 543 -16.58 13.26 12.16
N GLN A 544 -15.33 13.33 11.68
CA GLN A 544 -14.26 14.08 12.36
C GLN A 544 -14.50 15.59 12.29
N GLY A 545 -14.98 16.09 11.15
CA GLY A 545 -15.36 17.49 10.97
C GLY A 545 -16.49 17.88 11.91
N LEU A 546 -17.51 17.03 12.06
CA LEU A 546 -18.63 17.25 13.00
C LEU A 546 -18.16 17.34 14.45
N ILE A 547 -17.36 16.37 14.90
CA ILE A 547 -16.80 16.37 16.27
C ILE A 547 -16.05 17.66 16.54
N MET A 548 -15.21 18.10 15.61
CA MET A 548 -14.44 19.34 15.76
C MET A 548 -15.35 20.58 15.74
N LYS A 549 -16.34 20.62 14.85
CA LYS A 549 -17.32 21.72 14.75
C LYS A 549 -18.10 21.88 16.06
N GLU A 550 -18.62 20.77 16.61
CA GLU A 550 -19.33 20.77 17.88
C GLU A 550 -18.45 21.24 19.05
N GLN A 551 -17.19 20.76 19.12
CA GLN A 551 -16.22 21.22 20.10
C GLN A 551 -15.97 22.72 20.06
N LEU A 552 -15.74 23.27 18.87
CA LEU A 552 -15.47 24.70 18.68
C LEU A 552 -16.71 25.57 18.92
N THR A 553 -17.89 25.09 18.55
CA THR A 553 -19.17 25.75 18.81
C THR A 553 -19.46 25.83 20.29
N SER A 554 -19.23 24.73 21.05
CA SER A 554 -19.45 24.71 22.50
C SER A 554 -18.56 25.70 23.28
N VAL A 555 -17.40 26.04 22.73
CA VAL A 555 -16.46 27.01 23.31
C VAL A 555 -16.66 28.41 22.72
N GLY A 556 -17.51 28.59 21.67
CA GLY A 556 -17.80 29.87 21.03
C GLY A 556 -16.65 30.41 20.17
N VAL A 557 -15.78 29.58 19.62
CA VAL A 557 -14.59 30.00 18.82
C VAL A 557 -14.62 29.47 17.38
N LEU A 558 -15.76 28.96 16.93
CA LEU A 558 -15.86 28.37 15.59
C LEU A 558 -15.52 29.38 14.49
N ASP A 559 -16.11 30.59 14.52
CA ASP A 559 -15.88 31.61 13.50
C ASP A 559 -14.42 32.04 13.44
N GLN A 560 -13.74 32.13 14.58
CA GLN A 560 -12.32 32.42 14.64
C GLN A 560 -11.48 31.33 14.00
N ALA A 561 -11.82 30.05 14.26
CA ALA A 561 -11.12 28.89 13.70
C ALA A 561 -11.29 28.80 12.17
N GLU A 562 -12.47 29.16 11.64
CA GLU A 562 -12.76 29.19 10.21
C GLU A 562 -12.15 30.40 9.49
N ALA A 563 -12.00 31.52 10.19
CA ALA A 563 -11.43 32.73 9.60
C ALA A 563 -9.90 32.73 9.54
N VAL A 564 -9.24 31.99 10.43
CA VAL A 564 -7.77 32.02 10.52
C VAL A 564 -7.09 31.42 9.28
N ARG A 565 -6.00 32.02 8.81
CA ARG A 565 -5.25 31.61 7.61
C ARG A 565 -3.73 31.75 7.84
N GLY A 566 -2.96 30.92 7.12
CA GLY A 566 -1.50 30.99 7.04
C GLY A 566 -0.82 30.96 8.42
N LEU A 567 0.15 31.83 8.63
CA LEU A 567 0.93 31.90 9.88
C LEU A 567 0.10 32.28 11.12
N GLY A 568 -1.08 32.91 10.94
CA GLY A 568 -2.01 33.19 12.05
C GLY A 568 -2.47 31.91 12.78
N ARG A 569 -2.46 30.77 12.11
CA ARG A 569 -2.75 29.45 12.73
C ARG A 569 -1.77 29.07 13.84
N LEU A 570 -0.50 29.46 13.71
CA LEU A 570 0.52 29.18 14.71
C LEU A 570 0.26 29.96 16.02
N ALA A 571 -0.33 31.14 15.91
CA ALA A 571 -0.71 31.94 17.09
C ALA A 571 -1.89 31.31 17.88
N LEU A 572 -2.75 30.55 17.19
CA LEU A 572 -3.89 29.85 17.82
C LEU A 572 -3.57 28.38 18.15
N ALA A 573 -2.35 27.93 17.91
CA ALA A 573 -1.98 26.55 18.15
C ALA A 573 -2.06 26.17 19.63
N LYS A 574 -2.84 25.14 19.91
CA LYS A 574 -2.96 24.50 21.24
C LYS A 574 -2.73 23.00 21.10
N PRO A 575 -1.46 22.57 20.94
CA PRO A 575 -1.12 21.18 20.74
C PRO A 575 -1.51 20.31 21.91
N SER A 576 -1.94 19.08 21.64
CA SER A 576 -2.15 18.08 22.69
C SER A 576 -0.81 17.56 23.20
N GLY A 577 -0.51 17.81 24.49
CA GLY A 577 0.75 17.36 25.09
C GLY A 577 0.99 15.85 24.92
N ALA A 578 -0.04 15.03 25.06
CA ALA A 578 0.04 13.57 24.89
C ALA A 578 0.44 13.19 23.44
N PHE A 579 -0.14 13.84 22.44
CA PHE A 579 0.14 13.54 21.04
C PHE A 579 1.52 14.05 20.60
N VAL A 580 1.91 15.25 21.06
CA VAL A 580 3.27 15.77 20.84
C VAL A 580 4.32 14.86 21.47
N THR A 581 4.09 14.41 22.71
CA THR A 581 4.99 13.47 23.39
C THR A 581 5.07 12.13 22.62
N ALA A 582 3.93 11.59 22.19
CA ALA A 582 3.90 10.35 21.39
C ALA A 582 4.67 10.50 20.07
N PHE A 583 4.50 11.63 19.38
CA PHE A 583 5.24 11.93 18.16
C PHE A 583 6.76 12.03 18.41
N ALA A 584 7.15 12.75 19.48
CA ALA A 584 8.56 12.89 19.88
C ALA A 584 9.18 11.54 20.27
N ILE A 585 8.43 10.67 20.95
CA ILE A 585 8.86 9.30 21.27
C ILE A 585 9.12 8.51 19.98
N GLY A 586 8.19 8.51 19.01
CA GLY A 586 8.36 7.81 17.75
C GLY A 586 9.57 8.28 16.96
N LEU A 587 9.73 9.60 16.85
CA LEU A 587 10.89 10.23 16.20
C LEU A 587 12.20 9.88 16.91
N GLY A 588 12.23 10.07 18.24
CA GLY A 588 13.42 9.83 19.07
C GLY A 588 13.85 8.37 19.07
N LEU A 589 12.91 7.42 19.22
CA LEU A 589 13.22 5.98 19.20
C LEU A 589 13.77 5.54 17.84
N THR A 590 13.20 6.06 16.76
CA THR A 590 13.68 5.73 15.39
C THR A 590 15.09 6.25 15.17
N LEU A 591 15.38 7.50 15.48
CA LEU A 591 16.72 8.09 15.35
C LEU A 591 17.73 7.44 16.28
N LEU A 592 17.32 7.13 17.52
CA LEU A 592 18.16 6.44 18.49
C LEU A 592 18.55 5.05 18.03
N THR A 593 17.57 4.22 17.63
CA THR A 593 17.83 2.85 17.15
C THR A 593 18.68 2.85 15.89
N ALA A 594 18.47 3.80 15.00
CA ALA A 594 19.32 3.98 13.81
C ALA A 594 20.78 4.31 14.20
N SER A 595 20.97 5.24 15.11
CA SER A 595 22.28 5.63 15.60
C SER A 595 22.99 4.50 16.35
N LEU A 596 22.25 3.76 17.17
CA LEU A 596 22.78 2.61 17.90
C LEU A 596 23.24 1.49 16.96
N ARG A 597 22.51 1.23 15.88
CA ARG A 597 22.93 0.24 14.87
C ARG A 597 24.24 0.63 14.15
N LEU A 598 24.45 1.92 13.92
CA LEU A 598 25.71 2.39 13.31
C LEU A 598 26.89 2.23 14.28
N ARG A 599 26.66 2.35 15.59
CA ARG A 599 27.70 2.30 16.60
C ARG A 599 27.96 0.90 17.17
N PHE A 600 26.88 0.08 17.29
CA PHE A 600 26.92 -1.23 17.96
C PHE A 600 26.46 -2.34 16.98
N PRO A 601 27.36 -3.15 16.41
CA PRO A 601 26.99 -4.24 15.47
C PRO A 601 26.09 -5.31 16.10
N TRP A 602 26.10 -5.45 17.43
CA TRP A 602 25.24 -6.41 18.16
C TRP A 602 23.82 -5.91 18.43
N TRP A 603 23.50 -4.64 18.10
CA TRP A 603 22.19 -4.06 18.39
C TRP A 603 21.07 -4.76 17.56
N PRO A 604 20.10 -5.42 18.22
CA PRO A 604 19.17 -6.30 17.51
C PRO A 604 17.96 -5.57 16.91
N LEU A 605 17.62 -4.38 17.43
CA LEU A 605 16.39 -3.71 17.04
C LEU A 605 16.58 -2.87 15.77
N HIS A 606 15.77 -3.16 14.75
CA HIS A 606 15.79 -2.42 13.50
C HIS A 606 14.82 -1.22 13.56
N PRO A 607 15.17 -0.02 13.04
CA PRO A 607 14.27 1.15 13.04
C PRO A 607 12.91 0.89 12.39
N LEU A 608 12.84 0.00 11.41
CA LEU A 608 11.59 -0.40 10.75
C LEU A 608 10.62 -1.15 11.67
N ALA A 609 11.05 -1.61 12.85
CA ALA A 609 10.15 -2.18 13.85
C ALA A 609 9.02 -1.21 14.23
N PHE A 610 9.31 0.09 14.24
CA PHE A 610 8.33 1.14 14.53
C PHE A 610 7.26 1.36 13.45
N PHE A 611 7.37 0.67 12.30
CA PHE A 611 6.30 0.63 11.28
C PHE A 611 5.23 -0.41 11.57
N PHE A 612 5.53 -1.40 12.40
CA PHE A 612 4.63 -2.50 12.67
C PHE A 612 3.92 -2.36 14.03
N LEU A 613 4.56 -1.81 15.05
CA LEU A 613 4.06 -1.65 16.42
C LEU A 613 2.89 -2.61 16.74
N ASN A 614 1.71 -2.07 17.04
CA ASN A 614 0.47 -2.82 17.24
C ASN A 614 -0.46 -2.81 16.00
N SER A 615 0.05 -2.52 14.79
CA SER A 615 -0.79 -2.53 13.59
C SER A 615 -1.39 -3.92 13.35
N HIS A 616 -2.64 -3.96 12.90
CA HIS A 616 -3.34 -5.21 12.61
C HIS A 616 -2.58 -6.09 11.61
N GLN A 617 -1.96 -5.47 10.59
CA GLN A 617 -1.13 -6.16 9.61
C GLN A 617 0.14 -6.75 10.25
N GLY A 618 0.80 -5.97 11.12
CA GLY A 618 1.98 -6.44 11.87
C GLY A 618 1.65 -7.66 12.73
N GLN A 619 0.55 -7.60 13.47
CA GLN A 619 0.09 -8.72 14.30
C GLN A 619 -0.17 -10.00 13.49
N ARG A 620 -0.81 -9.88 12.32
CA ARG A 620 -1.12 -11.04 11.47
C ARG A 620 0.10 -11.75 10.93
N VAL A 621 1.17 -11.02 10.58
CA VAL A 621 2.39 -11.60 10.02
C VAL A 621 3.43 -11.98 11.07
N ALA A 622 3.32 -11.48 12.30
CA ALA A 622 4.30 -11.64 13.38
C ALA A 622 4.69 -13.10 13.64
N PHE A 623 3.71 -13.98 13.75
CA PHE A 623 3.93 -15.40 13.99
C PHE A 623 4.69 -16.09 12.85
N SER A 624 4.30 -15.85 11.61
CA SER A 624 4.96 -16.40 10.43
C SER A 624 6.38 -15.86 10.23
N LEU A 625 6.61 -14.55 10.55
CA LEU A 625 7.95 -13.97 10.57
C LEU A 625 8.82 -14.62 11.64
N LEU A 626 8.27 -14.91 12.82
CA LEU A 626 8.99 -15.59 13.90
C LEU A 626 9.41 -17.01 13.50
N ILE A 627 8.52 -17.77 12.87
CA ILE A 627 8.84 -19.10 12.32
C ILE A 627 9.97 -18.99 11.28
N GLY A 628 9.84 -18.09 10.32
CA GLY A 628 10.86 -17.88 9.28
C GLY A 628 12.22 -17.48 9.85
N TRP A 629 12.23 -16.57 10.84
CA TRP A 629 13.42 -16.21 11.59
C TRP A 629 14.04 -17.39 12.32
N ALA A 630 13.24 -18.19 13.02
CA ALA A 630 13.70 -19.36 13.79
C ALA A 630 14.33 -20.42 12.85
N ILE A 631 13.68 -20.73 11.74
CA ILE A 631 14.20 -21.64 10.71
C ILE A 631 15.55 -21.15 10.18
N LYS A 632 15.61 -19.87 9.78
CA LYS A 632 16.86 -19.28 9.25
C LYS A 632 17.97 -19.32 10.29
N THR A 633 17.68 -18.89 11.53
CA THR A 633 18.67 -18.80 12.60
C THR A 633 19.20 -20.20 12.94
N ALA A 634 18.33 -21.21 13.03
CA ALA A 634 18.73 -22.59 13.24
C ALA A 634 19.64 -23.10 12.12
N ILE A 635 19.26 -22.87 10.86
CA ILE A 635 20.06 -23.29 9.70
C ILE A 635 21.43 -22.60 9.69
N CYS A 636 21.49 -21.28 9.94
CA CYS A 636 22.75 -20.55 9.96
C CYS A 636 23.64 -20.98 11.13
N ARG A 637 23.05 -21.24 12.31
CA ARG A 637 23.80 -21.62 13.52
C ARG A 637 24.37 -23.03 13.45
N TYR A 638 23.60 -23.98 12.95
CA TYR A 638 24.00 -25.41 12.93
C TYR A 638 24.57 -25.88 11.58
N GLY A 639 24.17 -25.25 10.48
CA GLY A 639 24.56 -25.64 9.12
C GLY A 639 25.45 -24.65 8.39
N GLY A 640 25.64 -23.44 8.95
CA GLY A 640 26.45 -22.40 8.38
C GLY A 640 25.91 -21.86 7.04
N GLU A 641 26.72 -21.03 6.38
CA GLU A 641 26.37 -20.37 5.11
C GLU A 641 26.05 -21.37 3.99
N MET A 642 26.75 -22.50 3.95
CA MET A 642 26.54 -23.53 2.92
C MET A 642 25.12 -24.11 2.99
N LEU A 643 24.61 -24.43 4.19
CA LEU A 643 23.25 -24.96 4.35
C LEU A 643 22.20 -23.86 4.09
N TYR A 644 22.49 -22.63 4.48
CA TYR A 644 21.66 -21.47 4.17
C TYR A 644 21.47 -21.30 2.65
N GLN A 645 22.56 -21.34 1.87
CA GLN A 645 22.48 -21.24 0.41
C GLN A 645 21.73 -22.42 -0.24
N LYS A 646 21.90 -23.65 0.30
CA LYS A 646 21.13 -24.82 -0.15
C LYS A 646 19.65 -24.73 0.20
N GLY A 647 19.27 -24.01 1.25
CA GLY A 647 17.88 -23.79 1.68
C GLY A 647 17.11 -22.75 0.85
N LYS A 648 17.81 -21.78 0.23
CA LYS A 648 17.17 -20.72 -0.59
C LYS A 648 16.20 -21.25 -1.64
N PRO A 649 16.54 -22.27 -2.46
CA PRO A 649 15.60 -22.78 -3.46
C PRO A 649 14.36 -23.44 -2.84
N LEU A 650 14.49 -24.09 -1.68
CA LEU A 650 13.34 -24.66 -0.97
C LEU A 650 12.37 -23.54 -0.55
N MET A 651 12.88 -22.49 0.08
CA MET A 651 12.07 -21.35 0.53
C MET A 651 11.48 -20.57 -0.63
N ALA A 652 12.21 -20.44 -1.73
CA ALA A 652 11.66 -19.88 -2.96
C ALA A 652 10.50 -20.74 -3.51
N GLY A 653 10.61 -22.07 -3.41
CA GLY A 653 9.53 -23.01 -3.75
C GLY A 653 8.31 -22.86 -2.84
N VAL A 654 8.53 -22.68 -1.54
CA VAL A 654 7.47 -22.43 -0.55
C VAL A 654 6.66 -21.17 -0.91
N ILE A 655 7.32 -20.06 -1.23
CA ILE A 655 6.65 -18.82 -1.69
C ILE A 655 5.90 -19.09 -3.00
N ALA A 656 6.58 -19.69 -3.97
CA ALA A 656 5.99 -19.96 -5.29
C ALA A 656 4.76 -20.89 -5.22
N GLY A 657 4.77 -21.84 -4.29
CA GLY A 657 3.65 -22.76 -4.04
C GLY A 657 2.40 -22.03 -3.56
N GLU A 658 2.53 -21.11 -2.60
CA GLU A 658 1.40 -20.31 -2.11
C GLU A 658 0.90 -19.33 -3.18
N MET A 659 1.82 -18.69 -3.93
CA MET A 659 1.44 -17.78 -5.02
C MET A 659 0.65 -18.50 -6.13
N LEU A 660 1.09 -19.68 -6.53
CA LEU A 660 0.39 -20.47 -7.53
C LEU A 660 -0.93 -21.04 -6.99
N ALA A 661 -0.97 -21.44 -5.73
CA ALA A 661 -2.17 -21.91 -5.06
C ALA A 661 -3.28 -20.84 -4.99
N GLY A 662 -2.91 -19.57 -4.82
CA GLY A 662 -3.87 -18.47 -4.89
C GLY A 662 -4.32 -18.15 -6.34
N THR A 663 -3.43 -18.35 -7.32
CA THR A 663 -3.75 -18.06 -8.73
C THR A 663 -4.72 -19.06 -9.36
N LEU A 664 -4.63 -20.34 -9.00
CA LEU A 664 -5.49 -21.40 -9.56
C LEU A 664 -6.98 -21.17 -9.25
N PRO A 665 -7.39 -20.94 -7.98
CA PRO A 665 -8.78 -20.57 -7.66
C PRO A 665 -9.28 -19.33 -8.38
N ILE A 666 -8.42 -18.32 -8.58
CA ILE A 666 -8.74 -17.12 -9.34
C ILE A 666 -9.16 -17.46 -10.77
N LEU A 667 -8.37 -18.30 -11.44
CA LEU A 667 -8.66 -18.72 -12.82
C LEU A 667 -9.93 -19.57 -12.89
N VAL A 668 -10.11 -20.51 -11.95
CA VAL A 668 -11.30 -21.38 -11.89
C VAL A 668 -12.54 -20.52 -11.60
N GLY A 669 -12.48 -19.62 -10.62
CA GLY A 669 -13.59 -18.73 -10.28
C GLY A 669 -14.02 -17.84 -11.43
N ALA A 670 -13.06 -17.30 -12.20
CA ALA A 670 -13.36 -16.51 -13.40
C ALA A 670 -14.07 -17.34 -14.47
N VAL A 671 -13.63 -18.57 -14.73
CA VAL A 671 -14.27 -19.48 -15.70
C VAL A 671 -15.68 -19.86 -15.21
N TYR A 672 -15.82 -20.22 -13.93
CA TYR A 672 -17.10 -20.63 -13.35
C TYR A 672 -18.14 -19.50 -13.40
N TYR A 673 -17.73 -18.25 -13.17
CA TYR A 673 -18.63 -17.10 -13.24
C TYR A 673 -19.13 -16.80 -14.65
N VAL A 674 -18.26 -16.98 -15.66
CA VAL A 674 -18.61 -16.72 -17.07
C VAL A 674 -19.42 -17.85 -17.69
N THR A 675 -19.36 -19.07 -17.11
CA THR A 675 -20.08 -20.23 -17.64
C THR A 675 -21.49 -20.24 -17.10
N PRO A 676 -22.54 -20.18 -17.95
CA PRO A 676 -23.94 -20.26 -17.47
C PRO A 676 -24.18 -21.53 -16.66
N ALA A 677 -24.96 -21.44 -15.59
CA ALA A 677 -25.32 -22.59 -14.73
C ALA A 677 -26.00 -23.76 -15.51
N SER A 678 -26.50 -23.50 -16.74
CA SER A 678 -27.06 -24.51 -17.63
C SER A 678 -26.02 -25.37 -18.35
N VAL A 679 -24.72 -25.02 -18.28
CA VAL A 679 -23.60 -25.73 -18.93
C VAL A 679 -22.73 -26.47 -17.92
N LEU A 680 -22.87 -26.20 -16.64
CA LEU A 680 -22.23 -26.87 -15.52
C LEU A 680 -23.20 -27.82 -14.81
#